data_921275d37a449d054fa0e1e9db85bcce
#
_entry.id   921275d37a449d054fa0e1e9db85bcce
#
_cell.length_a   1.000
_cell.length_b   1.000
_cell.length_c   1.000
_cell.angle_alpha   90.00
_cell.angle_beta   90.00
_cell.angle_gamma   90.00
#
_symmetry.space_group_name_H-M   'P 1'
#
loop_
_entity.id
_entity.type
_entity.pdbx_description
1 polymer ?
#
loop_
_entity_poly.entity_id
_entity_poly.type
_entity_poly.pdbx_seq_one_letter_code
_entity_poly.pdbx_strand_id
1 'polypeptide(L)'
;MWKNFKLNKFLLLIPLTSLMFCFNSPKNEDEKMQTIMVSVKNTLSYLHYSPKPINDAYSKDVYKLYFDLVDSGKRYFLQSDMDEFSKHETKLDDYINQGDLTFYKLTVDRLYQRTDEIDKMVQDILSKPINLEEDETLTLEPKLKKAPANKQEQYNEWKKFVKYNILQEIESMNSKEEAQKEKKDSVQRYKLKDTIKYQPIPADEKLKKATSEVKDLVKDMFTRFKKRKKIDLFTVYMNAYTEVFDPHTNYYSPKDKEDFDTNFTGKVIGIGAIIQEKKGNLYLGALTIGAPAWKSKQLSDGDKILKVKSKPNEDAVNVVGMLSDEAVRLIRGEKGTPVTLTVQKKDGTIKDVTMIREEVAIEDTFARSIVVGSANGKKYGFINLPSFNADFENPNGRNASDDIKNEIIKLKKQNIEGIVLDLRNNGGGSLTEVGDIMGLFMQAGPYVQVKDGNGKIQTLKNKNETPIWTGPLVIMQNEASASASEILAGVMQDYGRAMIIGSPQSFGKGTVQTFVDLNRFLNTEDDFGSLKLTIQKFYRITGESTQRKGIVSDIQMKDLLTYAEVGERYDDYALAWDKIPATNFQKVNYFNIQALEKASTERLAKNSKYQLLLEAAQWREKLDKEETITLNINKFNELTKQRKAQIEKFKSLNKFDNGLQFTMYPNEVEREKKDEAFKKKSEIWVKNLKKDLYLQEAMNVIADMAVKS
;
A
#
# COMPACT_ATOMS: atom_id res chain seq x y z
N MET A 1 8.21 -27.82 -3.23
CA MET A 1 9.42 -27.66 -4.05
C MET A 1 10.55 -26.88 -3.32
N TRP A 2 10.27 -26.16 -2.25
CA TRP A 2 11.28 -25.54 -1.36
C TRP A 2 12.12 -26.57 -0.58
N LYS A 3 11.66 -27.80 -0.41
CA LYS A 3 12.52 -28.86 0.16
C LYS A 3 13.77 -29.17 -0.67
N ASN A 4 13.87 -28.67 -1.90
CA ASN A 4 15.05 -28.80 -2.76
C ASN A 4 15.73 -27.48 -3.10
N PHE A 5 15.28 -26.31 -2.59
CA PHE A 5 16.16 -25.20 -2.36
C PHE A 5 17.03 -25.56 -1.15
N LYS A 6 17.90 -26.54 -1.34
CA LYS A 6 19.07 -26.65 -0.51
C LYS A 6 19.75 -25.30 -0.66
N LEU A 7 19.49 -24.38 0.27
CA LEU A 7 20.48 -23.37 0.61
C LEU A 7 21.78 -24.14 0.57
N ASN A 8 22.57 -23.90 -0.46
CA ASN A 8 23.77 -24.67 -0.68
C ASN A 8 24.49 -24.68 0.67
N LYS A 9 24.82 -25.90 1.19
CA LYS A 9 25.58 -26.04 2.43
C LYS A 9 26.89 -25.25 2.44
N PHE A 10 27.26 -24.65 1.32
CA PHE A 10 28.38 -23.73 1.13
C PHE A 10 28.18 -22.31 1.69
N LEU A 11 26.94 -21.86 1.94
CA LEU A 11 26.72 -20.62 2.72
C LEU A 11 26.87 -20.84 4.23
N LEU A 12 27.06 -22.08 4.67
CA LEU A 12 27.28 -22.48 6.06
C LEU A 12 28.77 -22.63 6.45
N LEU A 13 29.71 -22.31 5.56
CA LEU A 13 31.15 -22.30 5.82
C LEU A 13 31.76 -20.89 5.80
N ILE A 14 31.00 -19.87 6.14
CA ILE A 14 31.58 -18.67 6.78
C ILE A 14 32.05 -19.14 8.14
N PRO A 15 33.30 -18.83 8.57
CA PRO A 15 33.78 -19.30 9.85
C PRO A 15 32.83 -18.86 10.97
N LEU A 16 32.03 -19.79 11.45
CA LEU A 16 31.08 -19.62 12.56
C LEU A 16 31.75 -19.15 13.85
N THR A 17 33.08 -19.06 13.86
CA THR A 17 33.86 -18.75 15.04
C THR A 17 33.90 -17.30 15.47
N SER A 18 33.43 -16.36 14.65
CA SER A 18 33.35 -14.92 14.98
C SER A 18 31.93 -14.39 15.24
N LEU A 19 30.88 -15.23 15.07
CA LEU A 19 29.47 -14.83 15.24
C LEU A 19 28.80 -15.45 16.49
N MET A 20 29.47 -16.27 17.26
CA MET A 20 28.97 -16.71 18.57
C MET A 20 29.22 -15.60 19.61
N PHE A 21 28.46 -14.52 19.52
CA PHE A 21 28.16 -13.77 20.72
C PHE A 21 27.15 -14.63 21.52
N CYS A 22 27.60 -15.15 22.68
CA CYS A 22 26.66 -15.66 23.67
C CYS A 22 25.86 -14.47 24.23
N PHE A 23 24.82 -14.04 23.51
CA PHE A 23 23.86 -13.14 24.10
C PHE A 23 23.01 -13.96 25.07
N ASN A 24 23.11 -13.65 26.34
CA ASN A 24 22.10 -14.03 27.31
C ASN A 24 20.78 -13.35 26.93
N SER A 25 19.65 -13.94 27.32
CA SER A 25 18.34 -13.25 27.16
C SER A 25 18.43 -11.81 27.67
N PRO A 26 17.99 -10.82 26.91
CA PRO A 26 18.09 -9.42 27.29
C PRO A 26 17.31 -9.18 28.59
N LYS A 27 17.92 -8.46 29.53
CA LYS A 27 17.33 -8.16 30.83
C LYS A 27 16.30 -7.05 30.77
N ASN A 28 16.33 -6.26 29.71
CA ASN A 28 15.46 -5.09 29.52
C ASN A 28 15.35 -4.72 28.03
N GLU A 29 14.45 -3.75 27.72
CA GLU A 29 14.21 -3.29 26.35
C GLU A 29 15.47 -2.68 25.70
N ASP A 30 16.33 -2.00 26.46
CA ASP A 30 17.56 -1.41 25.92
C ASP A 30 18.51 -2.49 25.41
N GLU A 31 18.76 -3.54 26.19
CA GLU A 31 19.61 -4.66 25.75
C GLU A 31 19.03 -5.36 24.52
N LYS A 32 17.69 -5.45 24.44
CA LYS A 32 17.01 -5.97 23.25
C LYS A 32 17.27 -5.11 22.02
N MET A 33 17.10 -3.80 22.13
CA MET A 33 17.36 -2.86 21.04
C MET A 33 18.84 -2.87 20.61
N GLN A 34 19.77 -2.93 21.53
CA GLN A 34 21.22 -3.07 21.26
C GLN A 34 21.53 -4.34 20.47
N THR A 35 20.93 -5.46 20.88
CA THR A 35 21.07 -6.75 20.19
C THR A 35 20.53 -6.68 18.76
N ILE A 36 19.38 -6.04 18.56
CA ILE A 36 18.80 -5.82 17.22
C ILE A 36 19.75 -4.99 16.35
N MET A 37 20.29 -3.87 16.87
CA MET A 37 21.22 -3.00 16.12
C MET A 37 22.41 -3.80 15.58
N VAL A 38 23.10 -4.53 16.44
CA VAL A 38 24.29 -5.32 16.07
C VAL A 38 23.92 -6.45 15.10
N SER A 39 22.79 -7.13 15.33
CA SER A 39 22.32 -8.22 14.47
C SER A 39 21.96 -7.72 13.07
N VAL A 40 21.23 -6.61 12.98
CA VAL A 40 20.88 -5.96 11.71
C VAL A 40 22.14 -5.53 10.96
N LYS A 41 23.05 -4.83 11.61
CA LYS A 41 24.33 -4.39 11.03
C LYS A 41 25.11 -5.57 10.45
N ASN A 42 25.27 -6.65 11.22
CA ASN A 42 25.99 -7.84 10.76
C ASN A 42 25.29 -8.47 9.55
N THR A 43 23.97 -8.60 9.60
CA THR A 43 23.17 -9.14 8.50
C THR A 43 23.32 -8.30 7.23
N LEU A 44 23.25 -6.97 7.31
CA LEU A 44 23.47 -6.04 6.19
C LEU A 44 24.87 -6.21 5.61
N SER A 45 25.91 -6.26 6.45
CA SER A 45 27.31 -6.32 5.99
C SER A 45 27.64 -7.62 5.26
N TYR A 46 27.03 -8.75 5.65
CA TYR A 46 27.41 -10.07 5.11
C TYR A 46 26.43 -10.64 4.09
N LEU A 47 25.16 -10.28 4.15
CA LEU A 47 24.12 -10.94 3.37
C LEU A 47 23.42 -10.03 2.35
N HIS A 48 23.58 -8.69 2.44
CA HIS A 48 22.97 -7.78 1.50
C HIS A 48 23.59 -7.98 0.10
N TYR A 49 22.76 -7.87 -0.96
CA TYR A 49 23.16 -8.00 -2.35
C TYR A 49 24.34 -7.08 -2.74
N SER A 50 24.31 -5.85 -2.24
CA SER A 50 25.33 -4.83 -2.49
C SER A 50 25.73 -4.20 -1.16
N PRO A 51 26.55 -4.86 -0.35
CA PRO A 51 26.94 -4.32 0.95
C PRO A 51 27.68 -3.00 0.79
N LYS A 52 27.32 -2.02 1.61
CA LYS A 52 27.93 -0.68 1.64
C LYS A 52 28.91 -0.60 2.83
N PRO A 53 30.02 0.16 2.70
CA PRO A 53 30.84 0.50 3.85
C PRO A 53 30.03 1.27 4.89
N ILE A 54 30.04 0.81 6.13
CA ILE A 54 29.42 1.50 7.25
C ILE A 54 30.48 2.43 7.84
N ASN A 55 30.43 3.71 7.43
CA ASN A 55 31.41 4.76 7.73
C ASN A 55 30.71 6.13 7.85
N ASP A 56 31.48 7.22 8.02
CA ASP A 56 30.97 8.59 8.16
C ASP A 56 30.03 9.03 7.01
N ALA A 57 30.29 8.59 5.76
CA ALA A 57 29.42 8.92 4.61
C ALA A 57 28.06 8.25 4.76
N TYR A 58 28.06 6.95 5.10
CA TYR A 58 26.85 6.20 5.41
C TYR A 58 26.10 6.81 6.61
N SER A 59 26.85 7.22 7.65
CA SER A 59 26.32 7.91 8.83
C SER A 59 25.50 9.14 8.48
N LYS A 60 25.99 9.98 7.56
CA LYS A 60 25.30 11.19 7.08
C LYS A 60 24.01 10.85 6.33
N ASP A 61 24.01 9.83 5.50
CA ASP A 61 22.81 9.36 4.80
C ASP A 61 21.75 8.87 5.79
N VAL A 62 22.15 8.07 6.78
CA VAL A 62 21.26 7.60 7.86
C VAL A 62 20.70 8.78 8.66
N TYR A 63 21.54 9.77 9.03
CA TYR A 63 21.12 10.96 9.73
C TYR A 63 20.05 11.72 8.97
N LYS A 64 20.29 11.99 7.68
CA LYS A 64 19.33 12.69 6.80
C LYS A 64 18.00 11.92 6.75
N LEU A 65 18.05 10.64 6.40
CA LEU A 65 16.86 9.81 6.25
C LEU A 65 16.08 9.68 7.55
N TYR A 66 16.76 9.53 8.69
CA TYR A 66 16.11 9.44 9.99
C TYR A 66 15.25 10.67 10.30
N PHE A 67 15.77 11.89 10.06
CA PHE A 67 14.97 13.10 10.29
C PHE A 67 13.88 13.32 9.24
N ASP A 68 14.07 12.86 8.01
CA ASP A 68 13.02 12.85 7.01
C ASP A 68 11.87 11.91 7.38
N LEU A 69 12.16 10.78 8.07
CA LEU A 69 11.15 9.85 8.58
C LEU A 69 10.46 10.35 9.86
N VAL A 70 11.22 10.95 10.80
CA VAL A 70 10.69 11.32 12.12
C VAL A 70 9.99 12.67 12.12
N ASP A 71 10.49 13.66 11.37
CA ASP A 71 9.96 15.03 11.28
C ASP A 71 9.97 15.56 9.85
N SER A 72 9.32 14.85 8.92
CA SER A 72 9.20 15.23 7.51
C SER A 72 8.64 16.66 7.34
N GLY A 73 7.76 17.08 8.25
CA GLY A 73 7.16 18.41 8.27
C GLY A 73 8.04 19.51 8.84
N LYS A 74 9.21 19.18 9.42
CA LYS A 74 10.15 20.10 10.10
C LYS A 74 9.45 21.01 11.12
N ARG A 75 8.55 20.44 11.96
CA ARG A 75 7.72 21.21 12.93
C ARG A 75 7.96 20.82 14.38
N TYR A 76 8.55 19.65 14.62
CA TYR A 76 8.78 19.19 15.99
C TYR A 76 10.08 19.75 16.57
N PHE A 77 11.20 19.58 15.89
CA PHE A 77 12.50 20.00 16.37
C PHE A 77 12.79 21.47 16.06
N LEU A 78 13.46 22.14 17.01
CA LEU A 78 14.02 23.48 16.79
C LEU A 78 15.39 23.39 16.11
N GLN A 79 15.86 24.48 15.51
CA GLN A 79 17.22 24.56 14.96
C GLN A 79 18.28 24.21 16.03
N SER A 80 18.10 24.67 17.28
CA SER A 80 18.99 24.32 18.38
C SER A 80 19.07 22.84 18.70
N ASP A 81 17.97 22.09 18.48
CA ASP A 81 17.96 20.63 18.61
C ASP A 81 18.77 20.01 17.47
N MET A 82 18.55 20.50 16.24
CA MET A 82 19.29 20.04 15.07
C MET A 82 20.79 20.33 15.17
N ASP A 83 21.16 21.48 15.74
CA ASP A 83 22.58 21.85 15.99
C ASP A 83 23.23 20.90 17.04
N GLU A 84 22.45 20.47 18.03
CA GLU A 84 22.93 19.45 18.99
C GLU A 84 23.06 18.09 18.31
N PHE A 85 22.06 17.66 17.55
CA PHE A 85 22.03 16.35 16.87
C PHE A 85 23.11 16.25 15.78
N SER A 86 23.43 17.34 15.10
CA SER A 86 24.46 17.36 14.05
C SER A 86 25.85 16.95 14.52
N LYS A 87 26.14 17.05 15.83
CA LYS A 87 27.39 16.55 16.43
C LYS A 87 27.54 15.04 16.37
N HIS A 88 26.45 14.35 16.05
CA HIS A 88 26.35 12.90 15.90
C HIS A 88 26.26 12.45 14.43
N GLU A 89 26.19 13.38 13.48
CA GLU A 89 25.96 13.08 12.05
C GLU A 89 26.98 12.10 11.46
N THR A 90 28.22 12.10 11.93
CA THR A 90 29.31 11.21 11.51
C THR A 90 29.60 10.07 12.50
N LYS A 91 28.67 9.77 13.41
CA LYS A 91 28.86 8.76 14.46
C LYS A 91 27.83 7.63 14.45
N LEU A 92 26.86 7.69 13.53
CA LEU A 92 25.77 6.70 13.50
C LEU A 92 26.30 5.31 13.08
N ASP A 93 27.38 5.28 12.30
CA ASP A 93 28.11 4.06 11.98
C ASP A 93 28.80 3.47 13.21
N ASP A 94 29.41 4.27 14.08
CA ASP A 94 29.97 3.82 15.34
C ASP A 94 28.89 3.26 16.27
N TYR A 95 27.76 3.96 16.38
CA TYR A 95 26.66 3.54 17.24
C TYR A 95 26.05 2.21 16.82
N ILE A 96 25.82 1.99 15.52
CA ILE A 96 25.28 0.70 15.06
C ILE A 96 26.30 -0.42 15.21
N ASN A 97 27.60 -0.14 15.07
CA ASN A 97 28.67 -1.10 15.26
C ASN A 97 28.77 -1.57 16.73
N GLN A 98 28.50 -0.68 17.67
CA GLN A 98 28.63 -0.93 19.12
C GLN A 98 27.31 -1.29 19.80
N GLY A 99 26.17 -1.13 19.11
CA GLY A 99 24.85 -1.23 19.71
C GLY A 99 24.57 -0.07 20.68
N ASP A 100 25.12 1.13 20.40
CA ASP A 100 24.99 2.28 21.27
C ASP A 100 23.70 3.05 20.97
N LEU A 101 22.82 3.15 21.97
CA LEU A 101 21.51 3.83 21.89
C LEU A 101 21.58 5.34 22.21
N THR A 102 22.77 5.91 22.41
CA THR A 102 22.92 7.32 22.85
C THR A 102 22.16 8.28 21.93
N PHE A 103 22.37 8.21 20.63
CA PHE A 103 21.70 9.11 19.69
C PHE A 103 20.19 8.84 19.59
N TYR A 104 19.78 7.57 19.56
CA TYR A 104 18.38 7.18 19.58
C TYR A 104 17.66 7.76 20.81
N LYS A 105 18.20 7.56 22.00
CA LYS A 105 17.62 8.09 23.25
C LYS A 105 17.56 9.60 23.24
N LEU A 106 18.64 10.28 22.84
CA LEU A 106 18.70 11.74 22.75
C LEU A 106 17.58 12.29 21.87
N THR A 107 17.40 11.75 20.68
CA THR A 107 16.42 12.25 19.72
C THR A 107 14.98 11.91 20.11
N VAL A 108 14.74 10.69 20.61
CA VAL A 108 13.41 10.26 21.04
C VAL A 108 12.95 11.00 22.30
N ASP A 109 13.81 11.15 23.31
CA ASP A 109 13.46 11.89 24.51
C ASP A 109 13.19 13.38 24.18
N ARG A 110 13.97 13.96 23.26
CA ARG A 110 13.73 15.31 22.75
C ARG A 110 12.40 15.40 21.98
N LEU A 111 12.07 14.39 21.18
CA LEU A 111 10.81 14.34 20.43
C LEU A 111 9.60 14.30 21.37
N TYR A 112 9.65 13.50 22.44
CA TYR A 112 8.59 13.49 23.45
C TYR A 112 8.48 14.83 24.17
N GLN A 113 9.61 15.41 24.59
CA GLN A 113 9.65 16.74 25.22
C GLN A 113 9.01 17.80 24.30
N ARG A 114 9.42 17.85 23.02
CA ARG A 114 8.88 18.81 22.04
C ARG A 114 7.40 18.57 21.78
N THR A 115 6.96 17.33 21.71
CA THR A 115 5.55 16.98 21.54
C THR A 115 4.70 17.51 22.71
N ASP A 116 5.18 17.42 23.95
CA ASP A 116 4.46 17.95 25.11
C ASP A 116 4.41 19.49 25.12
N GLU A 117 5.51 20.15 24.72
CA GLU A 117 5.57 21.60 24.57
C GLU A 117 4.63 22.09 23.47
N ILE A 118 4.62 21.39 22.32
CA ILE A 118 3.77 21.71 21.17
C ILE A 118 2.30 21.47 21.48
N ASP A 119 1.94 20.39 22.17
CA ASP A 119 0.55 20.16 22.58
C ASP A 119 0.00 21.35 23.39
N LYS A 120 0.76 21.83 24.38
CA LYS A 120 0.40 23.03 25.16
C LYS A 120 0.31 24.28 24.29
N MET A 121 1.27 24.45 23.39
CA MET A 121 1.32 25.56 22.44
C MET A 121 0.10 25.58 21.51
N VAL A 122 -0.29 24.45 20.96
CA VAL A 122 -1.45 24.34 20.06
C VAL A 122 -2.76 24.54 20.82
N GLN A 123 -2.87 24.06 22.07
CA GLN A 123 -4.01 24.37 22.92
C GLN A 123 -4.10 25.90 23.20
N ASP A 124 -2.98 26.58 23.42
CA ASP A 124 -2.94 28.06 23.57
C ASP A 124 -3.41 28.73 22.26
N ILE A 125 -2.90 28.32 21.10
CA ILE A 125 -3.34 28.84 19.80
C ILE A 125 -4.86 28.70 19.63
N LEU A 126 -5.41 27.52 19.93
CA LEU A 126 -6.83 27.21 19.77
C LEU A 126 -7.73 27.83 20.86
N SER A 127 -7.15 28.37 21.93
CA SER A 127 -7.88 29.12 22.97
C SER A 127 -8.13 30.58 22.59
N LYS A 128 -7.40 31.09 21.59
CA LYS A 128 -7.45 32.49 21.12
C LYS A 128 -8.29 32.61 19.85
N PRO A 129 -8.88 33.78 19.57
CA PRO A 129 -9.56 34.01 18.31
C PRO A 129 -8.61 33.80 17.12
N ILE A 130 -9.04 32.97 16.15
CA ILE A 130 -8.27 32.70 14.94
C ILE A 130 -8.69 33.72 13.88
N ASN A 131 -7.74 34.57 13.46
CA ASN A 131 -7.94 35.47 12.33
C ASN A 131 -7.53 34.80 11.04
N LEU A 132 -8.49 34.55 10.13
CA LEU A 132 -8.31 33.97 8.80
C LEU A 132 -8.26 35.01 7.67
N GLU A 133 -8.28 36.31 7.99
CA GLU A 133 -8.21 37.39 7.00
C GLU A 133 -6.77 37.89 6.75
N GLU A 134 -5.82 37.43 7.56
CA GLU A 134 -4.38 37.76 7.40
C GLU A 134 -3.85 37.14 6.10
N ASP A 135 -3.00 37.88 5.42
CA ASP A 135 -2.39 37.43 4.16
C ASP A 135 -1.13 36.61 4.43
N GLU A 136 -1.34 35.36 4.80
CA GLU A 136 -0.30 34.39 5.13
C GLU A 136 -0.34 33.20 4.18
N THR A 137 0.78 32.50 4.07
CA THR A 137 0.88 31.24 3.32
C THR A 137 1.49 30.13 4.17
N LEU A 138 1.10 28.88 3.87
CA LEU A 138 1.71 27.68 4.41
C LEU A 138 2.52 26.99 3.31
N THR A 139 3.78 26.65 3.59
CA THR A 139 4.61 25.82 2.71
C THR A 139 4.12 24.36 2.79
N LEU A 140 3.78 23.78 1.65
CA LEU A 140 3.33 22.38 1.53
C LEU A 140 4.51 21.44 1.30
N GLU A 141 5.46 21.82 0.44
CA GLU A 141 6.61 21.01 0.04
C GLU A 141 7.59 20.81 1.21
N PRO A 142 7.77 19.57 1.72
CA PRO A 142 8.64 19.31 2.87
C PRO A 142 10.12 19.68 2.63
N LYS A 143 10.62 19.51 1.40
CA LYS A 143 12.02 19.80 1.04
C LYS A 143 12.37 21.27 1.17
N LEU A 144 11.39 22.17 1.10
CA LEU A 144 11.57 23.62 1.26
C LEU A 144 11.52 24.08 2.72
N LYS A 145 11.13 23.20 3.65
CA LYS A 145 11.02 23.54 5.06
C LYS A 145 12.36 23.41 5.79
N LYS A 146 12.52 24.28 6.79
CA LYS A 146 13.64 24.24 7.74
C LYS A 146 13.10 24.06 9.16
N ALA A 147 13.93 23.55 10.04
CA ALA A 147 13.60 23.53 11.45
C ALA A 147 13.42 24.98 11.95
N PRO A 148 12.37 25.27 12.76
CA PRO A 148 12.15 26.59 13.33
C PRO A 148 13.35 27.06 14.15
N ALA A 149 13.79 28.30 13.94
CA ALA A 149 14.96 28.86 14.63
C ALA A 149 14.74 28.98 16.16
N ASN A 150 13.50 29.19 16.59
CA ASN A 150 13.13 29.37 17.98
C ASN A 150 11.65 29.02 18.24
N LYS A 151 11.25 29.07 19.53
CA LYS A 151 9.86 28.78 19.94
C LYS A 151 8.81 29.71 19.31
N GLN A 152 9.14 30.94 19.00
CA GLN A 152 8.21 31.88 18.37
C GLN A 152 7.95 31.50 16.90
N GLU A 153 8.99 31.11 16.18
CA GLU A 153 8.85 30.63 14.80
C GLU A 153 8.09 29.32 14.77
N GLN A 154 8.39 28.39 15.69
CA GLN A 154 7.64 27.14 15.86
C GLN A 154 6.16 27.40 16.14
N TYR A 155 5.85 28.38 17.02
CA TYR A 155 4.46 28.80 17.28
C TYR A 155 3.77 29.31 16.01
N ASN A 156 4.46 30.10 15.20
CA ASN A 156 3.91 30.61 13.94
C ASN A 156 3.65 29.49 12.94
N GLU A 157 4.55 28.51 12.81
CA GLU A 157 4.36 27.36 11.91
C GLU A 157 3.18 26.47 12.36
N TRP A 158 3.03 26.25 13.69
CA TRP A 158 1.87 25.52 14.20
C TRP A 158 0.57 26.32 14.08
N LYS A 159 0.60 27.65 14.24
CA LYS A 159 -0.55 28.52 13.98
C LYS A 159 -0.99 28.43 12.52
N LYS A 160 -0.06 28.44 11.58
CA LYS A 160 -0.37 28.24 10.15
C LYS A 160 -0.98 26.86 9.89
N PHE A 161 -0.44 25.81 10.49
CA PHE A 161 -1.00 24.46 10.39
C PHE A 161 -2.44 24.38 10.92
N VAL A 162 -2.71 24.99 12.06
CA VAL A 162 -4.05 25.07 12.65
C VAL A 162 -5.00 25.86 11.73
N LYS A 163 -4.60 27.04 11.23
CA LYS A 163 -5.38 27.84 10.28
C LYS A 163 -5.74 27.04 9.02
N TYR A 164 -4.78 26.31 8.46
CA TYR A 164 -5.00 25.49 7.29
C TYR A 164 -6.06 24.38 7.52
N ASN A 165 -5.96 23.67 8.64
CA ASN A 165 -6.94 22.66 8.99
C ASN A 165 -8.34 23.25 9.23
N ILE A 166 -8.44 24.43 9.85
CA ILE A 166 -9.70 25.14 10.02
C ILE A 166 -10.31 25.54 8.67
N LEU A 167 -9.50 26.03 7.73
CA LEU A 167 -9.95 26.35 6.36
C LEU A 167 -10.46 25.12 5.63
N GLN A 168 -9.79 23.97 5.78
CA GLN A 168 -10.25 22.71 5.19
C GLN A 168 -11.58 22.24 5.79
N GLU A 169 -11.77 22.35 7.11
CA GLU A 169 -13.04 22.03 7.76
C GLU A 169 -14.18 22.96 7.33
N ILE A 170 -13.92 24.26 7.20
CA ILE A 170 -14.91 25.23 6.67
C ILE A 170 -15.30 24.83 5.24
N GLU A 171 -14.32 24.49 4.39
CA GLU A 171 -14.56 24.06 3.02
C GLU A 171 -15.35 22.74 2.96
N SER A 172 -15.06 21.80 3.85
CA SER A 172 -15.86 20.56 4.00
C SER A 172 -17.32 20.86 4.33
N MET A 173 -17.56 21.82 5.23
CA MET A 173 -18.92 22.27 5.57
C MET A 173 -19.60 22.96 4.38
N ASN A 174 -18.89 23.85 3.67
CA ASN A 174 -19.39 24.52 2.46
C ASN A 174 -19.80 23.50 1.39
N SER A 175 -18.94 22.52 1.12
CA SER A 175 -19.22 21.46 0.15
C SER A 175 -20.43 20.60 0.53
N LYS A 176 -20.61 20.29 1.81
CA LYS A 176 -21.80 19.58 2.31
C LYS A 176 -23.08 20.41 2.13
N GLU A 177 -23.02 21.71 2.42
CA GLU A 177 -24.15 22.63 2.21
C GLU A 177 -24.54 22.75 0.74
N GLU A 178 -23.56 22.93 -0.16
CA GLU A 178 -23.77 22.96 -1.61
C GLU A 178 -24.49 21.69 -2.07
N ALA A 179 -24.02 20.51 -1.65
CA ALA A 179 -24.63 19.23 -2.00
C ALA A 179 -26.07 19.09 -1.45
N GLN A 180 -26.36 19.61 -0.25
CA GLN A 180 -27.73 19.63 0.30
C GLN A 180 -28.64 20.59 -0.46
N LYS A 181 -28.14 21.78 -0.82
CA LYS A 181 -28.85 22.76 -1.62
C LYS A 181 -29.22 22.19 -2.99
N GLU A 182 -28.25 21.60 -3.69
CA GLU A 182 -28.49 20.94 -4.99
C GLU A 182 -29.55 19.83 -4.91
N LYS A 183 -29.52 19.02 -3.84
CA LYS A 183 -30.55 17.99 -3.60
C LYS A 183 -31.94 18.64 -3.37
N LYS A 184 -32.04 19.69 -2.57
CA LYS A 184 -33.27 20.40 -2.31
C LYS A 184 -33.84 21.03 -3.60
N ASP A 185 -32.99 21.71 -4.38
CA ASP A 185 -33.37 22.29 -5.67
C ASP A 185 -33.85 21.22 -6.66
N SER A 186 -33.23 20.04 -6.66
CA SER A 186 -33.66 18.90 -7.46
C SER A 186 -35.00 18.35 -7.01
N VAL A 187 -35.25 18.21 -5.69
CA VAL A 187 -36.56 17.79 -5.14
C VAL A 187 -37.67 18.77 -5.57
N GLN A 188 -37.40 20.07 -5.47
CA GLN A 188 -38.37 21.10 -5.91
C GLN A 188 -38.61 21.05 -7.42
N ARG A 189 -37.55 20.93 -8.25
CA ARG A 189 -37.64 20.85 -9.70
C ARG A 189 -38.47 19.65 -10.17
N TYR A 190 -38.31 18.51 -9.53
CA TYR A 190 -39.03 17.28 -9.87
C TYR A 190 -40.33 17.08 -9.07
N LYS A 191 -40.79 18.07 -8.28
CA LYS A 191 -42.00 18.03 -7.44
C LYS A 191 -42.08 16.79 -6.53
N LEU A 192 -40.92 16.35 -6.01
CA LEU A 192 -40.84 15.24 -5.06
C LEU A 192 -41.20 15.73 -3.64
N LYS A 193 -41.55 14.79 -2.76
CA LYS A 193 -41.82 15.11 -1.34
C LYS A 193 -40.54 15.66 -0.69
N ASP A 194 -40.58 16.93 -0.26
CA ASP A 194 -39.44 17.59 0.39
C ASP A 194 -39.25 17.06 1.81
N THR A 195 -38.22 16.27 2.00
CA THR A 195 -37.76 15.75 3.30
C THR A 195 -36.44 16.38 3.73
N ILE A 196 -35.85 17.29 2.93
CA ILE A 196 -34.52 17.84 3.13
C ILE A 196 -34.62 19.15 3.91
N LYS A 197 -34.23 19.12 5.18
CA LYS A 197 -34.07 20.33 6.00
C LYS A 197 -32.70 20.94 5.69
N TYR A 198 -32.67 21.91 4.78
CA TYR A 198 -31.47 22.70 4.51
C TYR A 198 -31.59 24.05 5.24
N GLN A 199 -30.59 24.32 6.08
CA GLN A 199 -30.38 25.65 6.68
C GLN A 199 -28.87 25.98 6.57
N PRO A 200 -28.51 27.10 5.91
CA PRO A 200 -27.12 27.50 5.82
C PRO A 200 -26.58 27.84 7.22
N ILE A 201 -25.38 27.39 7.50
CA ILE A 201 -24.68 27.69 8.76
C ILE A 201 -24.03 29.06 8.60
N PRO A 202 -24.26 30.03 9.54
CA PRO A 202 -23.57 31.32 9.53
C PRO A 202 -22.04 31.18 9.56
N ALA A 203 -21.30 32.13 8.98
CA ALA A 203 -19.85 32.03 8.85
C ALA A 203 -19.13 31.97 10.20
N ASP A 204 -19.61 32.73 11.20
CA ASP A 204 -19.06 32.70 12.57
C ASP A 204 -19.31 31.35 13.26
N GLU A 205 -20.46 30.73 13.02
CA GLU A 205 -20.77 29.40 13.53
C GLU A 205 -19.94 28.32 12.84
N LYS A 206 -19.68 28.45 11.51
CA LYS A 206 -18.76 27.56 10.79
C LYS A 206 -17.35 27.64 11.37
N LEU A 207 -16.84 28.86 11.61
CA LEU A 207 -15.54 29.05 12.22
C LEU A 207 -15.46 28.40 13.61
N LYS A 208 -16.47 28.58 14.45
CA LYS A 208 -16.54 27.94 15.79
C LYS A 208 -16.54 26.42 15.69
N LYS A 209 -17.36 25.83 14.81
CA LYS A 209 -17.44 24.38 14.60
C LYS A 209 -16.11 23.83 14.04
N ALA A 210 -15.54 24.48 13.02
CA ALA A 210 -14.26 24.09 12.45
C ALA A 210 -13.13 24.14 13.48
N THR A 211 -13.07 25.19 14.29
CA THR A 211 -12.09 25.30 15.37
C THR A 211 -12.26 24.18 16.41
N SER A 212 -13.51 23.81 16.76
CA SER A 212 -13.77 22.70 17.68
C SER A 212 -13.36 21.33 17.09
N GLU A 213 -13.65 21.07 15.82
CA GLU A 213 -13.24 19.81 15.15
C GLU A 213 -11.71 19.75 15.04
N VAL A 214 -11.03 20.84 14.72
CA VAL A 214 -9.56 20.88 14.67
C VAL A 214 -8.95 20.70 16.06
N LYS A 215 -9.59 21.23 17.12
CA LYS A 215 -9.17 20.99 18.50
C LYS A 215 -9.24 19.51 18.88
N ASP A 216 -10.32 18.83 18.51
CA ASP A 216 -10.47 17.39 18.73
C ASP A 216 -9.44 16.60 17.90
N LEU A 217 -9.22 16.96 16.63
CA LEU A 217 -8.23 16.35 15.75
C LEU A 217 -6.82 16.41 16.33
N VAL A 218 -6.38 17.59 16.77
CA VAL A 218 -5.04 17.81 17.31
C VAL A 218 -4.87 17.08 18.65
N LYS A 219 -5.90 17.13 19.50
CA LYS A 219 -5.89 16.39 20.77
C LYS A 219 -5.74 14.87 20.53
N ASP A 220 -6.47 14.32 19.56
CA ASP A 220 -6.36 12.89 19.19
C ASP A 220 -4.97 12.57 18.65
N MET A 221 -4.41 13.43 17.79
CA MET A 221 -3.06 13.28 17.22
C MET A 221 -2.00 13.19 18.33
N PHE A 222 -1.98 14.12 19.29
CA PHE A 222 -1.00 14.09 20.39
C PHE A 222 -1.26 12.94 21.36
N THR A 223 -2.52 12.60 21.63
CA THR A 223 -2.86 11.47 22.48
C THR A 223 -2.34 10.16 21.88
N ARG A 224 -2.51 9.94 20.58
CA ARG A 224 -1.98 8.78 19.87
C ARG A 224 -0.46 8.74 19.86
N PHE A 225 0.18 9.89 19.63
CA PHE A 225 1.64 9.97 19.66
C PHE A 225 2.19 9.56 21.02
N LYS A 226 1.63 10.10 22.13
CA LYS A 226 2.05 9.80 23.51
C LYS A 226 1.85 8.32 23.90
N LYS A 227 0.95 7.60 23.21
CA LYS A 227 0.73 6.16 23.43
C LYS A 227 1.70 5.27 22.66
N ARG A 228 2.43 5.80 21.68
CA ARG A 228 3.45 5.01 20.98
C ARG A 228 4.51 4.53 21.96
N LYS A 229 4.93 3.29 21.79
CA LYS A 229 6.01 2.73 22.59
C LYS A 229 7.37 3.17 22.02
N LYS A 230 8.39 3.23 22.85
CA LYS A 230 9.76 3.54 22.38
C LYS A 230 10.22 2.54 21.31
N ILE A 231 9.85 1.27 21.41
CA ILE A 231 10.20 0.27 20.41
C ILE A 231 9.60 0.55 19.02
N ASP A 232 8.44 1.20 18.92
CA ASP A 232 7.86 1.59 17.62
C ASP A 232 8.70 2.70 16.94
N LEU A 233 9.22 3.65 17.73
CA LEU A 233 10.16 4.67 17.24
C LEU A 233 11.53 4.09 16.93
N PHE A 234 11.92 3.03 17.64
CA PHE A 234 13.15 2.29 17.34
C PHE A 234 13.08 1.58 15.98
N THR A 235 11.93 1.06 15.60
CA THR A 235 11.73 0.51 14.26
C THR A 235 11.99 1.57 13.18
N VAL A 236 11.51 2.81 13.38
CA VAL A 236 11.79 3.93 12.45
C VAL A 236 13.29 4.25 12.40
N TYR A 237 13.96 4.26 13.56
CA TYR A 237 15.40 4.48 13.65
C TYR A 237 16.19 3.40 12.93
N MET A 238 15.84 2.13 13.11
CA MET A 238 16.46 1.01 12.41
C MET A 238 16.21 1.04 10.91
N ASN A 239 15.01 1.47 10.49
CA ASN A 239 14.70 1.59 9.08
C ASN A 239 15.50 2.70 8.38
N ALA A 240 15.88 3.76 9.08
CA ALA A 240 16.83 4.72 8.53
C ALA A 240 18.19 4.08 8.19
N TYR A 241 18.69 3.14 9.00
CA TYR A 241 19.91 2.40 8.69
C TYR A 241 19.75 1.42 7.52
N THR A 242 18.61 0.73 7.47
CA THR A 242 18.44 -0.34 6.48
C THR A 242 18.08 0.22 5.10
N GLU A 243 17.23 1.25 5.02
CA GLU A 243 16.77 1.84 3.76
C GLU A 243 17.85 2.63 3.03
N VAL A 244 18.90 3.10 3.71
CA VAL A 244 20.09 3.65 3.04
C VAL A 244 20.81 2.60 2.18
N PHE A 245 20.69 1.30 2.47
CA PHE A 245 21.22 0.24 1.60
C PHE A 245 20.39 0.12 0.32
N ASP A 246 19.08 0.00 0.46
CA ASP A 246 18.07 0.08 -0.61
C ASP A 246 16.66 0.18 0.02
N PRO A 247 15.65 0.73 -0.71
CA PRO A 247 14.31 1.03 -0.16
C PRO A 247 13.50 -0.20 0.24
N HIS A 248 13.96 -1.40 -0.10
CA HIS A 248 13.27 -2.67 0.18
C HIS A 248 13.92 -3.47 1.30
N THR A 249 15.03 -2.99 1.84
CA THR A 249 15.70 -3.58 3.00
C THR A 249 15.21 -2.89 4.26
N ASN A 250 14.41 -3.61 5.08
CA ASN A 250 13.72 -3.05 6.23
C ASN A 250 13.80 -3.99 7.43
N TYR A 251 13.94 -3.41 8.60
CA TYR A 251 13.71 -4.12 9.87
C TYR A 251 12.20 -4.19 10.13
N TYR A 252 11.74 -5.40 10.42
CA TYR A 252 10.37 -5.69 10.82
C TYR A 252 10.36 -6.12 12.28
N SER A 253 9.68 -5.37 13.12
CA SER A 253 9.36 -5.85 14.47
C SER A 253 8.55 -7.15 14.37
N PRO A 254 8.45 -7.96 15.43
CA PRO A 254 7.62 -9.17 15.41
C PRO A 254 6.19 -8.91 14.92
N LYS A 255 5.61 -7.76 15.34
CA LYS A 255 4.31 -7.31 14.90
C LYS A 255 4.24 -7.01 13.40
N ASP A 256 5.20 -6.23 12.90
CA ASP A 256 5.21 -5.82 11.50
C ASP A 256 5.40 -7.03 10.58
N LYS A 257 6.15 -8.03 11.05
CA LYS A 257 6.31 -9.30 10.35
C LYS A 257 5.02 -10.10 10.27
N GLU A 258 4.26 -10.19 11.38
CA GLU A 258 2.94 -10.85 11.40
C GLU A 258 1.95 -10.17 10.44
N ASP A 259 1.91 -8.84 10.44
CA ASP A 259 1.07 -8.06 9.52
C ASP A 259 1.49 -8.25 8.05
N PHE A 260 2.80 -8.33 7.78
CA PHE A 260 3.30 -8.66 6.44
C PHE A 260 2.85 -10.06 5.99
N ASP A 261 3.01 -11.08 6.83
CA ASP A 261 2.64 -12.47 6.51
C ASP A 261 1.14 -12.58 6.23
N THR A 262 0.31 -11.90 7.02
CA THR A 262 -1.13 -11.80 6.81
C THR A 262 -1.47 -11.23 5.43
N ASN A 263 -0.82 -10.14 5.05
CA ASN A 263 -1.06 -9.49 3.75
C ASN A 263 -0.54 -10.35 2.59
N PHE A 264 0.58 -11.03 2.78
CA PHE A 264 1.22 -11.85 1.75
C PHE A 264 0.46 -13.15 1.47
N THR A 265 -0.05 -13.80 2.50
CA THR A 265 -0.85 -15.03 2.37
C THR A 265 -2.30 -14.76 2.00
N GLY A 266 -2.78 -13.53 2.20
CA GLY A 266 -4.19 -13.18 2.05
C GLY A 266 -5.12 -13.81 3.10
N LYS A 267 -4.56 -14.22 4.24
CA LYS A 267 -5.28 -14.91 5.31
C LYS A 267 -4.98 -14.29 6.67
N VAL A 268 -5.96 -14.29 7.55
CA VAL A 268 -5.81 -13.85 8.94
C VAL A 268 -6.46 -14.84 9.89
N ILE A 269 -5.81 -15.15 10.99
CA ILE A 269 -6.42 -15.93 12.06
C ILE A 269 -7.11 -14.98 13.03
N GLY A 270 -8.44 -15.07 13.10
CA GLY A 270 -9.23 -14.16 13.94
C GLY A 270 -10.72 -14.40 13.84
N ILE A 271 -11.49 -13.34 13.97
CA ILE A 271 -12.95 -13.39 14.02
C ILE A 271 -13.64 -12.98 12.71
N GLY A 272 -12.88 -12.44 11.72
CA GLY A 272 -13.43 -11.98 10.45
C GLY A 272 -14.31 -10.74 10.57
N ALA A 273 -13.80 -9.71 11.25
CA ALA A 273 -14.44 -8.40 11.36
C ALA A 273 -13.41 -7.30 11.10
N ILE A 274 -13.82 -6.25 10.39
CA ILE A 274 -13.03 -5.03 10.27
C ILE A 274 -13.15 -4.26 11.58
N ILE A 275 -12.03 -3.77 12.13
CA ILE A 275 -12.03 -2.89 13.30
C ILE A 275 -11.84 -1.45 12.81
N GLN A 276 -12.73 -0.57 13.23
CA GLN A 276 -12.71 0.85 12.91
C GLN A 276 -12.50 1.67 14.18
N GLU A 277 -11.56 2.60 14.15
CA GLU A 277 -11.39 3.54 15.24
C GLU A 277 -12.06 4.88 14.92
N LYS A 278 -12.87 5.39 15.87
CA LYS A 278 -13.55 6.68 15.76
C LYS A 278 -13.47 7.41 17.10
N LYS A 279 -12.80 8.58 17.14
CA LYS A 279 -12.67 9.42 18.36
C LYS A 279 -12.19 8.59 19.58
N GLY A 280 -11.12 7.80 19.39
CA GLY A 280 -10.52 6.97 20.45
C GLY A 280 -11.36 5.77 20.90
N ASN A 281 -12.40 5.40 20.17
CA ASN A 281 -13.20 4.21 20.44
C ASN A 281 -13.15 3.25 19.26
N LEU A 282 -13.18 1.95 19.56
CA LEU A 282 -13.11 0.89 18.56
C LEU A 282 -14.51 0.36 18.28
N TYR A 283 -14.82 0.21 17.00
CA TYR A 283 -16.10 -0.30 16.52
C TYR A 283 -15.89 -1.48 15.58
N LEU A 284 -16.80 -2.43 15.60
CA LEU A 284 -16.90 -3.42 14.55
C LEU A 284 -17.39 -2.73 13.27
N GLY A 285 -16.73 -2.97 12.18
CA GLY A 285 -17.18 -2.66 10.83
C GLY A 285 -17.80 -3.88 10.16
N ALA A 286 -17.63 -3.98 8.81
CA ALA A 286 -18.14 -5.10 8.05
C ALA A 286 -17.65 -6.45 8.58
N LEU A 287 -18.56 -7.42 8.70
CA LEU A 287 -18.27 -8.79 9.10
C LEU A 287 -18.08 -9.65 7.85
N THR A 288 -17.00 -10.42 7.79
CA THR A 288 -16.76 -11.39 6.73
C THR A 288 -17.75 -12.54 6.85
N ILE A 289 -18.54 -12.77 5.79
CA ILE A 289 -19.56 -13.83 5.77
C ILE A 289 -18.92 -15.20 5.92
N GLY A 290 -19.52 -16.04 6.75
CA GLY A 290 -18.98 -17.36 7.06
C GLY A 290 -17.88 -17.38 8.12
N ALA A 291 -17.35 -16.22 8.55
CA ALA A 291 -16.35 -16.12 9.61
C ALA A 291 -16.99 -16.13 11.02
N PRO A 292 -16.21 -16.32 12.09
CA PRO A 292 -16.73 -16.48 13.45
C PRO A 292 -17.66 -15.35 13.93
N ALA A 293 -17.28 -14.09 13.69
CA ALA A 293 -18.12 -12.95 14.09
C ALA A 293 -19.48 -12.98 13.40
N TRP A 294 -19.53 -13.28 12.11
CA TRP A 294 -20.76 -13.42 11.35
C TRP A 294 -21.58 -14.64 11.78
N LYS A 295 -20.93 -15.82 11.99
CA LYS A 295 -21.59 -17.05 12.48
C LYS A 295 -22.23 -16.87 13.85
N SER A 296 -21.67 -16.04 14.71
CA SER A 296 -22.20 -15.78 16.05
C SER A 296 -23.64 -15.27 16.05
N LYS A 297 -24.05 -14.55 14.98
CA LYS A 297 -25.33 -13.84 14.86
C LYS A 297 -25.60 -12.82 15.99
N GLN A 298 -24.55 -12.51 16.78
CA GLN A 298 -24.65 -11.63 17.95
C GLN A 298 -23.93 -10.30 17.77
N LEU A 299 -23.08 -10.21 16.76
CA LEU A 299 -22.30 -9.01 16.40
C LEU A 299 -22.87 -8.34 15.16
N SER A 300 -22.69 -7.04 15.07
CA SER A 300 -23.14 -6.21 13.94
C SER A 300 -22.18 -5.08 13.66
N ASP A 301 -22.20 -4.58 12.43
CA ASP A 301 -21.51 -3.34 12.06
C ASP A 301 -21.97 -2.18 12.94
N GLY A 302 -21.02 -1.44 13.51
CA GLY A 302 -21.22 -0.31 14.41
C GLY A 302 -21.31 -0.67 15.90
N ASP A 303 -21.19 -1.94 16.29
CA ASP A 303 -21.06 -2.31 17.69
C ASP A 303 -19.74 -1.77 18.25
N LYS A 304 -19.78 -1.09 19.42
CA LYS A 304 -18.60 -0.54 20.08
C LYS A 304 -17.92 -1.61 20.93
N ILE A 305 -16.64 -1.82 20.74
CA ILE A 305 -15.86 -2.78 21.54
C ILE A 305 -15.40 -2.08 22.82
N LEU A 306 -15.75 -2.67 23.97
CA LEU A 306 -15.38 -2.17 25.29
C LEU A 306 -14.21 -2.94 25.90
N LYS A 307 -14.27 -4.29 25.81
CA LYS A 307 -13.22 -5.17 26.35
C LYS A 307 -12.96 -6.34 25.43
N VAL A 308 -11.75 -6.88 25.52
CA VAL A 308 -11.33 -8.12 24.85
C VAL A 308 -10.72 -9.06 25.88
N LYS A 309 -11.24 -10.28 25.94
CA LYS A 309 -10.63 -11.38 26.70
C LYS A 309 -9.97 -12.32 25.69
N SER A 310 -8.64 -12.26 25.62
CA SER A 310 -7.86 -12.99 24.60
C SER A 310 -7.76 -14.47 24.88
N LYS A 311 -7.62 -14.86 26.16
CA LYS A 311 -7.53 -16.26 26.60
C LYS A 311 -8.52 -16.55 27.73
N PRO A 312 -8.99 -17.79 27.88
CA PRO A 312 -9.97 -18.16 28.92
C PRO A 312 -9.56 -17.83 30.33
N ASN A 313 -8.28 -17.95 30.63
CA ASN A 313 -7.73 -17.79 31.99
C ASN A 313 -7.15 -16.40 32.27
N GLU A 314 -7.29 -15.46 31.33
CA GLU A 314 -6.84 -14.07 31.50
C GLU A 314 -8.04 -13.15 31.79
N ASP A 315 -7.78 -12.03 32.43
CA ASP A 315 -8.80 -10.99 32.61
C ASP A 315 -9.11 -10.27 31.28
N ALA A 316 -10.34 -9.76 31.14
CA ALA A 316 -10.73 -8.99 29.98
C ALA A 316 -10.07 -7.61 30.00
N VAL A 317 -9.29 -7.31 28.99
CA VAL A 317 -8.58 -6.04 28.82
C VAL A 317 -9.54 -4.98 28.32
N ASN A 318 -9.60 -3.81 29.00
CA ASN A 318 -10.34 -2.66 28.52
C ASN A 318 -9.63 -2.03 27.30
N VAL A 319 -10.33 -1.96 26.18
CA VAL A 319 -9.79 -1.43 24.91
C VAL A 319 -10.31 -0.03 24.55
N VAL A 320 -11.11 0.61 25.43
CA VAL A 320 -11.56 1.98 25.21
C VAL A 320 -10.37 2.93 25.30
N GLY A 321 -10.16 3.69 24.21
CA GLY A 321 -9.00 4.58 24.11
C GLY A 321 -7.68 3.87 23.75
N MET A 322 -7.65 2.55 23.54
CA MET A 322 -6.50 1.82 23.05
C MET A 322 -6.30 2.08 21.55
N LEU A 323 -5.06 1.97 21.05
CA LEU A 323 -4.81 2.00 19.61
C LEU A 323 -5.44 0.77 18.94
N SER A 324 -5.97 0.95 17.74
CA SER A 324 -6.68 -0.12 17.03
C SER A 324 -5.81 -1.37 16.79
N ASP A 325 -4.53 -1.18 16.50
CA ASP A 325 -3.60 -2.27 16.26
C ASP A 325 -3.28 -3.07 17.54
N GLU A 326 -3.23 -2.43 18.72
CA GLU A 326 -3.06 -3.12 19.99
C GLU A 326 -4.29 -3.97 20.33
N ALA A 327 -5.49 -3.45 20.10
CA ALA A 327 -6.71 -4.20 20.32
C ALA A 327 -6.88 -5.35 19.32
N VAL A 328 -6.51 -5.16 18.06
CA VAL A 328 -6.54 -6.21 17.02
C VAL A 328 -5.64 -7.40 17.44
N ARG A 329 -4.48 -7.15 18.03
CA ARG A 329 -3.60 -8.23 18.56
C ARG A 329 -4.28 -9.07 19.64
N LEU A 330 -5.08 -8.46 20.51
CA LEU A 330 -5.84 -9.20 21.53
C LEU A 330 -6.97 -10.04 20.89
N ILE A 331 -7.52 -9.56 19.75
CA ILE A 331 -8.59 -10.25 19.03
C ILE A 331 -8.04 -11.39 18.17
N ARG A 332 -6.88 -11.18 17.50
CA ARG A 332 -6.12 -12.23 16.79
C ARG A 332 -5.52 -13.23 17.79
N GLY A 333 -4.99 -14.32 17.30
CA GLY A 333 -4.30 -15.35 18.09
C GLY A 333 -4.31 -16.69 17.37
N GLU A 334 -3.97 -17.77 18.06
CA GLU A 334 -3.87 -19.10 17.48
C GLU A 334 -5.23 -19.62 17.00
N LYS A 335 -5.23 -20.33 15.86
CA LYS A 335 -6.43 -20.98 15.29
C LYS A 335 -7.02 -21.97 16.28
N GLY A 336 -8.33 -21.96 16.41
CA GLY A 336 -9.05 -22.87 17.32
C GLY A 336 -9.15 -22.38 18.76
N THR A 337 -8.52 -21.25 19.10
CA THR A 337 -8.60 -20.69 20.47
C THR A 337 -9.80 -19.75 20.63
N PRO A 338 -10.41 -19.68 21.84
CA PRO A 338 -11.52 -18.76 22.07
C PRO A 338 -11.06 -17.32 22.30
N VAL A 339 -11.90 -16.38 21.87
CA VAL A 339 -11.83 -14.95 22.20
C VAL A 339 -13.21 -14.42 22.57
N THR A 340 -13.30 -13.60 23.62
CA THR A 340 -14.55 -12.96 24.02
C THR A 340 -14.47 -11.46 23.83
N LEU A 341 -15.44 -10.87 23.13
CA LEU A 341 -15.61 -9.43 23.00
C LEU A 341 -16.75 -8.97 23.89
N THR A 342 -16.51 -8.00 24.76
CA THR A 342 -17.56 -7.22 25.42
C THR A 342 -17.89 -6.06 24.50
N VAL A 343 -19.11 -6.03 23.94
CA VAL A 343 -19.54 -4.99 23.00
C VAL A 343 -20.74 -4.24 23.52
N GLN A 344 -20.81 -2.94 23.21
CA GLN A 344 -22.01 -2.12 23.39
C GLN A 344 -22.72 -2.01 22.04
N LYS A 345 -23.94 -2.45 22.01
CA LYS A 345 -24.86 -2.39 20.86
C LYS A 345 -25.34 -0.95 20.63
N LYS A 346 -25.89 -0.68 19.43
CA LYS A 346 -26.43 0.64 19.07
C LYS A 346 -27.59 1.11 19.99
N ASP A 347 -28.32 0.18 20.61
CA ASP A 347 -29.37 0.45 21.60
C ASP A 347 -28.84 0.68 23.04
N GLY A 348 -27.51 0.63 23.22
CA GLY A 348 -26.84 0.78 24.53
C GLY A 348 -26.64 -0.53 25.30
N THR A 349 -27.22 -1.65 24.88
CA THR A 349 -27.06 -2.96 25.55
C THR A 349 -25.62 -3.42 25.51
N ILE A 350 -25.11 -3.89 26.64
CA ILE A 350 -23.77 -4.49 26.73
C ILE A 350 -23.87 -6.01 26.68
N LYS A 351 -23.03 -6.66 25.87
CA LYS A 351 -23.06 -8.10 25.68
C LYS A 351 -21.67 -8.67 25.54
N ASP A 352 -21.43 -9.83 26.16
CA ASP A 352 -20.24 -10.63 25.92
C ASP A 352 -20.52 -11.67 24.84
N VAL A 353 -19.64 -11.73 23.84
CA VAL A 353 -19.74 -12.66 22.71
C VAL A 353 -18.44 -13.43 22.60
N THR A 354 -18.49 -14.73 22.86
CA THR A 354 -17.36 -15.63 22.72
C THR A 354 -17.38 -16.31 21.37
N MET A 355 -16.22 -16.34 20.70
CA MET A 355 -16.03 -16.93 19.38
C MET A 355 -14.75 -17.75 19.38
N ILE A 356 -14.69 -18.75 18.50
CA ILE A 356 -13.45 -19.50 18.23
C ILE A 356 -12.76 -18.83 17.04
N ARG A 357 -11.47 -18.56 17.15
CA ARG A 357 -10.66 -18.01 16.06
C ARG A 357 -10.55 -19.01 14.92
N GLU A 358 -10.84 -18.57 13.72
CA GLU A 358 -10.70 -19.36 12.49
C GLU A 358 -9.76 -18.65 11.52
N GLU A 359 -9.25 -19.38 10.55
CA GLU A 359 -8.58 -18.81 9.39
C GLU A 359 -9.61 -18.14 8.49
N VAL A 360 -9.47 -16.86 8.25
CA VAL A 360 -10.37 -16.02 7.44
C VAL A 360 -9.62 -15.55 6.19
N ALA A 361 -10.12 -15.90 5.03
CA ALA A 361 -9.57 -15.45 3.76
C ALA A 361 -9.94 -13.98 3.49
N ILE A 362 -8.96 -13.18 3.05
CA ILE A 362 -9.17 -11.82 2.56
C ILE A 362 -9.50 -11.91 1.07
N GLU A 363 -10.78 -12.08 0.73
CA GLU A 363 -11.20 -12.39 -0.66
C GLU A 363 -10.66 -11.39 -1.71
N ASP A 364 -10.47 -10.13 -1.33
CA ASP A 364 -10.02 -9.08 -2.24
C ASP A 364 -8.54 -9.22 -2.67
N THR A 365 -7.78 -10.14 -2.06
CA THR A 365 -6.37 -10.44 -2.42
C THR A 365 -6.22 -11.56 -3.43
N PHE A 366 -7.30 -12.27 -3.76
CA PHE A 366 -7.28 -13.41 -4.66
C PHE A 366 -7.77 -13.05 -6.06
N ALA A 367 -7.29 -13.81 -7.05
CA ALA A 367 -7.71 -13.64 -8.44
C ALA A 367 -9.20 -13.91 -8.62
N ARG A 368 -9.84 -13.15 -9.51
CA ARG A 368 -11.23 -13.35 -9.93
C ARG A 368 -11.43 -12.97 -11.37
N SER A 369 -12.42 -13.55 -12.03
CA SER A 369 -12.71 -13.26 -13.42
C SER A 369 -14.18 -12.95 -13.70
N ILE A 370 -14.44 -12.37 -14.85
CA ILE A 370 -15.77 -12.10 -15.37
C ILE A 370 -15.76 -12.20 -16.89
N VAL A 371 -16.90 -12.60 -17.48
CA VAL A 371 -17.07 -12.60 -18.94
C VAL A 371 -17.46 -11.20 -19.40
N VAL A 372 -16.76 -10.72 -20.42
CA VAL A 372 -16.98 -9.41 -21.04
C VAL A 372 -17.51 -9.60 -22.47
N GLY A 373 -18.72 -9.15 -22.72
CA GLY A 373 -19.31 -9.10 -24.05
C GLY A 373 -18.95 -7.78 -24.75
N SER A 374 -18.56 -7.86 -26.00
CA SER A 374 -18.32 -6.69 -26.86
C SER A 374 -19.51 -6.40 -27.79
N ALA A 375 -19.53 -5.23 -28.39
CA ALA A 375 -20.61 -4.79 -29.30
C ALA A 375 -20.77 -5.68 -30.53
N ASN A 376 -19.75 -6.44 -30.93
CA ASN A 376 -19.80 -7.37 -32.05
C ASN A 376 -20.31 -8.77 -31.67
N GLY A 377 -20.82 -8.96 -30.44
CA GLY A 377 -21.35 -10.23 -29.94
C GLY A 377 -20.30 -11.23 -29.48
N LYS A 378 -19.01 -10.92 -29.56
CA LYS A 378 -17.91 -11.75 -29.09
C LYS A 378 -17.76 -11.67 -27.58
N LYS A 379 -17.25 -12.74 -26.97
CA LYS A 379 -17.00 -12.86 -25.53
C LYS A 379 -15.51 -12.92 -25.25
N TYR A 380 -15.07 -12.16 -24.26
CA TYR A 380 -13.69 -12.15 -23.75
C TYR A 380 -13.69 -12.42 -22.25
N GLY A 381 -12.56 -12.91 -21.73
CA GLY A 381 -12.34 -13.06 -20.30
C GLY A 381 -11.59 -11.85 -19.75
N PHE A 382 -12.03 -11.34 -18.62
CA PHE A 382 -11.25 -10.41 -17.80
C PHE A 382 -10.88 -11.10 -16.51
N ILE A 383 -9.59 -11.12 -16.18
CA ILE A 383 -9.04 -11.67 -14.92
C ILE A 383 -8.33 -10.55 -14.20
N ASN A 384 -8.74 -10.24 -12.99
CA ASN A 384 -8.02 -9.36 -12.09
C ASN A 384 -7.15 -10.18 -11.14
N LEU A 385 -5.85 -9.93 -11.12
CA LEU A 385 -4.88 -10.53 -10.22
C LEU A 385 -4.30 -9.44 -9.29
N PRO A 386 -4.80 -9.30 -8.05
CA PRO A 386 -4.38 -8.26 -7.12
C PRO A 386 -2.99 -8.48 -6.51
N SER A 387 -2.56 -9.74 -6.37
CA SER A 387 -1.26 -10.09 -5.79
C SER A 387 -0.84 -11.50 -6.22
N PHE A 388 0.47 -11.75 -6.26
CA PHE A 388 1.04 -13.09 -6.47
C PHE A 388 1.16 -13.83 -5.14
N ASN A 389 0.02 -14.09 -4.50
CA ASN A 389 -0.06 -14.78 -3.21
C ASN A 389 0.48 -16.19 -3.29
N ALA A 390 1.17 -16.62 -2.24
CA ALA A 390 1.62 -17.99 -2.06
C ALA A 390 1.60 -18.36 -0.57
N ASP A 391 1.13 -19.56 -0.26
CA ASP A 391 1.17 -20.12 1.09
C ASP A 391 2.33 -21.12 1.18
N PHE A 392 3.50 -20.64 1.57
CA PHE A 392 4.71 -21.44 1.60
C PHE A 392 4.73 -22.49 2.74
N GLU A 393 3.93 -22.30 3.78
CA GLU A 393 3.89 -23.16 4.94
C GLU A 393 2.92 -24.33 4.72
N ASN A 394 1.89 -24.12 3.91
CA ASN A 394 0.88 -25.12 3.61
C ASN A 394 0.95 -25.54 2.12
N PRO A 395 1.46 -26.76 1.80
CA PRO A 395 1.53 -27.25 0.42
C PRO A 395 0.19 -27.34 -0.31
N ASN A 396 -0.90 -27.39 0.44
CA ASN A 396 -2.28 -27.37 -0.08
C ASN A 396 -2.93 -25.97 0.06
N GLY A 397 -2.14 -24.96 0.37
CA GLY A 397 -2.59 -23.58 0.48
C GLY A 397 -3.04 -23.03 -0.86
N ARG A 398 -3.85 -21.99 -0.83
CA ARG A 398 -4.33 -21.30 -2.03
C ARG A 398 -3.21 -20.41 -2.59
N ASN A 399 -2.91 -20.58 -3.87
CA ASN A 399 -1.85 -19.86 -4.58
C ASN A 399 -2.42 -19.11 -5.77
N ALA A 400 -1.73 -18.04 -6.20
CA ALA A 400 -2.16 -17.21 -7.32
C ALA A 400 -2.25 -17.99 -8.64
N SER A 401 -1.33 -18.93 -8.90
CA SER A 401 -1.33 -19.77 -10.10
C SER A 401 -2.52 -20.72 -10.16
N ASP A 402 -2.91 -21.30 -9.04
CA ASP A 402 -4.11 -22.15 -8.95
C ASP A 402 -5.38 -21.32 -9.16
N ASP A 403 -5.44 -20.12 -8.60
CA ASP A 403 -6.56 -19.22 -8.84
C ASP A 403 -6.68 -18.86 -10.32
N ILE A 404 -5.62 -18.38 -10.96
CA ILE A 404 -5.61 -18.05 -12.40
C ILE A 404 -5.98 -19.24 -13.24
N LYS A 405 -5.46 -20.42 -12.93
CA LYS A 405 -5.83 -21.69 -13.62
C LYS A 405 -7.33 -21.94 -13.54
N ASN A 406 -7.90 -21.83 -12.35
CA ASN A 406 -9.33 -22.04 -12.13
C ASN A 406 -10.17 -20.98 -12.87
N GLU A 407 -9.76 -19.71 -12.86
CA GLU A 407 -10.44 -18.65 -13.58
C GLU A 407 -10.37 -18.87 -15.11
N ILE A 408 -9.23 -19.28 -15.66
CA ILE A 408 -9.12 -19.64 -17.09
C ILE A 408 -10.07 -20.82 -17.45
N ILE A 409 -10.15 -21.84 -16.60
CA ILE A 409 -11.06 -22.99 -16.83
C ILE A 409 -12.53 -22.55 -16.83
N LYS A 410 -12.93 -21.64 -15.93
CA LYS A 410 -14.28 -21.07 -15.91
C LYS A 410 -14.57 -20.28 -17.20
N LEU A 411 -13.64 -19.47 -17.63
CA LEU A 411 -13.76 -18.64 -18.83
C LEU A 411 -13.84 -19.49 -20.11
N LYS A 412 -13.02 -20.53 -20.23
CA LYS A 412 -13.07 -21.46 -21.39
C LYS A 412 -14.46 -22.09 -21.57
N LYS A 413 -15.16 -22.43 -20.49
CA LYS A 413 -16.54 -22.93 -20.53
C LYS A 413 -17.55 -21.92 -21.08
N GLN A 414 -17.18 -20.63 -21.15
CA GLN A 414 -18.02 -19.58 -21.70
C GLN A 414 -17.75 -19.28 -23.18
N ASN A 415 -16.85 -20.05 -23.83
CA ASN A 415 -16.43 -19.90 -25.22
C ASN A 415 -15.88 -18.50 -25.52
N ILE A 416 -14.93 -18.03 -24.69
CA ILE A 416 -14.25 -16.74 -24.88
C ILE A 416 -13.24 -16.80 -26.03
N GLU A 417 -13.00 -15.66 -26.69
CA GLU A 417 -12.04 -15.53 -27.79
C GLU A 417 -10.68 -14.93 -27.38
N GLY A 418 -10.57 -14.39 -26.18
CA GLY A 418 -9.32 -13.82 -25.66
C GLY A 418 -9.41 -13.52 -24.17
N ILE A 419 -8.26 -13.28 -23.53
CA ILE A 419 -8.15 -12.96 -22.10
C ILE A 419 -7.43 -11.61 -21.92
N VAL A 420 -7.99 -10.76 -21.09
CA VAL A 420 -7.31 -9.60 -20.51
C VAL A 420 -6.96 -9.93 -19.06
N LEU A 421 -5.66 -9.92 -18.73
CA LEU A 421 -5.13 -10.10 -17.38
C LEU A 421 -4.74 -8.75 -16.81
N ASP A 422 -5.39 -8.33 -15.73
CA ASP A 422 -5.17 -7.05 -15.08
C ASP A 422 -4.20 -7.17 -13.89
N LEU A 423 -3.03 -6.59 -14.04
CA LEU A 423 -1.97 -6.48 -13.04
C LEU A 423 -1.84 -5.06 -12.46
N ARG A 424 -2.76 -4.15 -12.78
CA ARG A 424 -2.73 -2.78 -12.23
C ARG A 424 -2.86 -2.81 -10.72
N ASN A 425 -2.07 -1.98 -10.04
CA ASN A 425 -1.95 -1.90 -8.58
C ASN A 425 -1.47 -3.20 -7.90
N ASN A 426 -0.92 -4.15 -8.65
CA ASN A 426 -0.35 -5.38 -8.12
C ASN A 426 1.13 -5.17 -7.79
N GLY A 427 1.46 -5.03 -6.50
CA GLY A 427 2.82 -4.80 -5.99
C GLY A 427 3.77 -6.01 -6.11
N GLY A 428 3.30 -7.13 -6.66
CA GLY A 428 4.09 -8.36 -6.82
C GLY A 428 3.70 -9.48 -5.86
N GLY A 429 4.67 -10.22 -5.40
CA GLY A 429 4.53 -11.38 -4.51
C GLY A 429 5.54 -12.48 -4.84
N SER A 430 5.08 -13.72 -4.89
CA SER A 430 5.92 -14.90 -5.08
C SER A 430 6.52 -15.00 -6.49
N LEU A 431 7.83 -15.13 -6.55
CA LEU A 431 8.58 -15.32 -7.79
C LEU A 431 8.25 -16.67 -8.48
N THR A 432 7.96 -17.72 -7.70
CA THR A 432 7.61 -19.04 -8.23
C THR A 432 6.25 -19.02 -8.93
N GLU A 433 5.29 -18.28 -8.36
CA GLU A 433 3.95 -18.12 -8.96
C GLU A 433 4.01 -17.51 -10.36
N VAL A 434 4.98 -16.63 -10.62
CA VAL A 434 5.17 -16.05 -11.97
C VAL A 434 5.46 -17.16 -12.99
N GLY A 435 6.38 -18.08 -12.66
CA GLY A 435 6.73 -19.20 -13.55
C GLY A 435 5.56 -20.15 -13.79
N ASP A 436 4.79 -20.43 -12.74
CA ASP A 436 3.64 -21.29 -12.81
C ASP A 436 2.49 -20.63 -13.60
N ILE A 437 2.23 -19.33 -13.40
CA ILE A 437 1.25 -18.57 -14.20
C ILE A 437 1.69 -18.46 -15.67
N MET A 438 2.97 -18.18 -15.94
CA MET A 438 3.49 -18.22 -17.31
C MET A 438 3.16 -19.53 -17.99
N GLY A 439 3.35 -20.66 -17.29
CA GLY A 439 3.08 -22.00 -17.79
C GLY A 439 1.62 -22.26 -18.16
N LEU A 440 0.68 -21.45 -17.67
CA LEU A 440 -0.73 -21.54 -18.09
C LEU A 440 -0.96 -20.97 -19.48
N PHE A 441 -0.07 -20.10 -19.96
CA PHE A 441 -0.22 -19.36 -21.22
C PHE A 441 0.78 -19.75 -22.30
N MET A 442 1.91 -20.39 -21.95
CA MET A 442 2.94 -20.80 -22.91
C MET A 442 3.74 -22.01 -22.43
N GLN A 443 4.42 -22.66 -23.38
CA GLN A 443 5.23 -23.84 -23.11
C GLN A 443 6.45 -23.55 -22.24
N ALA A 444 7.14 -24.61 -21.80
CA ALA A 444 8.34 -24.55 -21.00
C ALA A 444 9.39 -23.60 -21.58
N GLY A 445 10.02 -22.82 -20.72
CA GLY A 445 11.03 -21.87 -21.11
C GLY A 445 11.52 -20.99 -19.94
N PRO A 446 12.59 -20.20 -20.16
CA PRO A 446 13.07 -19.24 -19.17
C PRO A 446 12.06 -18.12 -18.96
N TYR A 447 11.90 -17.65 -17.69
CA TYR A 447 11.02 -16.52 -17.40
C TYR A 447 11.72 -15.37 -16.71
N VAL A 448 12.83 -15.63 -16.04
CA VAL A 448 13.61 -14.59 -15.34
C VAL A 448 15.03 -15.09 -15.10
N GLN A 449 15.97 -14.18 -15.05
CA GLN A 449 17.31 -14.42 -14.57
C GLN A 449 17.50 -13.71 -13.23
N VAL A 450 18.15 -14.36 -12.26
CA VAL A 450 18.50 -13.76 -10.96
C VAL A 450 20.01 -13.78 -10.80
N LYS A 451 20.57 -12.69 -10.23
CA LYS A 451 22.00 -12.56 -9.92
C LYS A 451 22.16 -12.29 -8.43
N ASP A 452 22.97 -13.08 -7.73
CA ASP A 452 23.31 -12.87 -6.34
C ASP A 452 24.46 -11.86 -6.14
N GLY A 453 24.75 -11.50 -4.88
CA GLY A 453 25.82 -10.56 -4.52
C GLY A 453 27.22 -11.03 -4.93
N ASN A 454 27.43 -12.33 -5.17
CA ASN A 454 28.68 -12.91 -5.64
C ASN A 454 28.80 -12.91 -7.18
N GLY A 455 27.79 -12.36 -7.88
CA GLY A 455 27.76 -12.29 -9.33
C GLY A 455 27.29 -13.57 -10.02
N LYS A 456 26.85 -14.59 -9.28
CA LYS A 456 26.34 -15.84 -9.87
C LYS A 456 24.95 -15.61 -10.45
N ILE A 457 24.80 -15.94 -11.74
CA ILE A 457 23.55 -15.83 -12.47
C ILE A 457 22.87 -17.19 -12.52
N GLN A 458 21.57 -17.20 -12.24
CA GLN A 458 20.69 -18.36 -12.38
C GLN A 458 19.50 -17.99 -13.25
N THR A 459 19.22 -18.78 -14.27
CA THR A 459 18.02 -18.66 -15.10
C THR A 459 16.93 -19.58 -14.54
N LEU A 460 15.80 -18.99 -14.16
CA LEU A 460 14.63 -19.74 -13.73
C LEU A 460 13.74 -20.07 -14.95
N LYS A 461 13.21 -21.29 -14.97
CA LYS A 461 12.43 -21.81 -16.10
C LYS A 461 11.08 -22.35 -15.62
N ASN A 462 10.04 -22.00 -16.36
CA ASN A 462 8.78 -22.73 -16.32
C ASN A 462 8.99 -24.12 -16.93
N LYS A 463 8.43 -25.14 -16.34
CA LYS A 463 8.54 -26.55 -16.77
C LYS A 463 7.26 -27.10 -17.40
N ASN A 464 6.20 -26.32 -17.48
CA ASN A 464 4.92 -26.78 -18.02
C ASN A 464 4.98 -26.84 -19.55
N GLU A 465 4.77 -28.01 -20.09
CA GLU A 465 4.80 -28.23 -21.54
C GLU A 465 3.41 -28.05 -22.21
N THR A 466 2.34 -27.99 -21.42
CA THR A 466 0.97 -27.91 -21.94
C THR A 466 0.22 -26.71 -21.39
N PRO A 467 0.27 -25.55 -22.06
CA PRO A 467 -0.49 -24.38 -21.65
C PRO A 467 -1.99 -24.65 -21.75
N ILE A 468 -2.76 -24.05 -20.84
CA ILE A 468 -4.23 -24.20 -20.84
C ILE A 468 -4.93 -23.10 -21.65
N TRP A 469 -4.23 -22.01 -21.98
CA TRP A 469 -4.71 -20.93 -22.85
C TRP A 469 -3.64 -20.48 -23.84
N THR A 470 -3.90 -20.68 -25.12
CA THR A 470 -3.02 -20.30 -26.24
C THR A 470 -3.61 -19.20 -27.13
N GLY A 471 -4.84 -18.78 -26.88
CA GLY A 471 -5.51 -17.70 -27.61
C GLY A 471 -4.95 -16.31 -27.27
N PRO A 472 -5.54 -15.24 -27.85
CA PRO A 472 -5.14 -13.85 -27.61
C PRO A 472 -5.05 -13.52 -26.12
N LEU A 473 -4.00 -12.76 -25.75
CA LEU A 473 -3.72 -12.33 -24.37
C LEU A 473 -3.27 -10.87 -24.36
N VAL A 474 -3.92 -10.06 -23.56
CA VAL A 474 -3.52 -8.68 -23.24
C VAL A 474 -3.23 -8.61 -21.74
N ILE A 475 -2.15 -7.94 -21.34
CA ILE A 475 -1.84 -7.68 -19.93
C ILE A 475 -1.93 -6.18 -19.68
N MET A 476 -2.72 -5.80 -18.68
CA MET A 476 -2.83 -4.42 -18.22
C MET A 476 -1.89 -4.17 -17.06
N GLN A 477 -1.16 -3.05 -17.07
CA GLN A 477 -0.29 -2.61 -15.99
C GLN A 477 -0.41 -1.11 -15.71
N ASN A 478 0.08 -0.66 -14.55
CA ASN A 478 0.26 0.75 -14.23
C ASN A 478 1.54 0.99 -13.43
N GLU A 479 1.81 2.25 -13.03
CA GLU A 479 2.99 2.65 -12.25
C GLU A 479 3.12 1.91 -10.92
N ALA A 480 2.01 1.38 -10.38
CA ALA A 480 2.01 0.58 -9.14
C ALA A 480 2.18 -0.93 -9.38
N SER A 481 2.25 -1.37 -10.65
CA SER A 481 2.59 -2.77 -10.99
C SER A 481 4.08 -3.01 -10.75
N ALA A 482 4.44 -3.86 -9.79
CA ALA A 482 5.82 -4.00 -9.35
C ALA A 482 6.29 -5.46 -9.26
N SER A 483 7.62 -5.69 -9.30
CA SER A 483 8.25 -6.98 -8.96
C SER A 483 7.72 -8.16 -9.79
N ALA A 484 7.02 -9.13 -9.19
CA ALA A 484 6.45 -10.29 -9.87
C ALA A 484 5.53 -9.91 -11.04
N SER A 485 4.78 -8.81 -10.91
CA SER A 485 3.97 -8.25 -12.01
C SER A 485 4.85 -7.83 -13.19
N GLU A 486 6.00 -7.19 -12.90
CA GLU A 486 6.96 -6.77 -13.93
C GLU A 486 7.65 -7.96 -14.59
N ILE A 487 7.93 -9.01 -13.83
CA ILE A 487 8.52 -10.24 -14.38
C ILE A 487 7.52 -10.90 -15.32
N LEU A 488 6.24 -11.03 -14.93
CA LEU A 488 5.22 -11.65 -15.79
C LEU A 488 4.96 -10.81 -17.04
N ALA A 489 4.72 -9.51 -16.89
CA ALA A 489 4.52 -8.62 -18.04
C ALA A 489 5.74 -8.62 -18.98
N GLY A 490 6.94 -8.51 -18.40
CA GLY A 490 8.20 -8.50 -19.15
C GLY A 490 8.45 -9.78 -19.93
N VAL A 491 8.28 -10.94 -19.32
CA VAL A 491 8.51 -12.21 -20.02
C VAL A 491 7.47 -12.44 -21.12
N MET A 492 6.20 -12.09 -20.90
CA MET A 492 5.16 -12.21 -21.92
C MET A 492 5.39 -11.26 -23.10
N GLN A 493 5.93 -10.08 -22.84
CA GLN A 493 6.38 -9.13 -23.85
C GLN A 493 7.60 -9.65 -24.62
N ASP A 494 8.63 -10.15 -23.92
CA ASP A 494 9.87 -10.65 -24.53
C ASP A 494 9.62 -11.78 -25.50
N TYR A 495 8.72 -12.70 -25.16
CA TYR A 495 8.31 -13.76 -26.06
C TYR A 495 7.36 -13.30 -27.17
N GLY A 496 6.77 -12.11 -27.08
CA GLY A 496 5.70 -11.69 -27.99
C GLY A 496 4.40 -12.49 -27.78
N ARG A 497 4.17 -12.98 -26.54
CA ARG A 497 3.00 -13.78 -26.18
C ARG A 497 1.78 -12.94 -25.80
N ALA A 498 2.00 -11.82 -25.19
CA ALA A 498 0.94 -10.88 -24.79
C ALA A 498 1.27 -9.46 -25.22
N MET A 499 0.23 -8.66 -25.47
CA MET A 499 0.33 -7.21 -25.66
C MET A 499 0.25 -6.55 -24.29
N ILE A 500 1.21 -5.68 -23.94
CA ILE A 500 1.23 -4.95 -22.67
C ILE A 500 0.61 -3.57 -22.88
N ILE A 501 -0.44 -3.25 -22.13
CA ILE A 501 -1.17 -1.99 -22.23
C ILE A 501 -1.30 -1.32 -20.86
N GLY A 502 -1.21 -0.01 -20.81
CA GLY A 502 -1.43 0.77 -19.60
C GLY A 502 -0.48 1.95 -19.47
N SER A 503 -0.11 2.29 -18.27
CA SER A 503 0.80 3.40 -17.98
C SER A 503 2.09 3.31 -18.79
N PRO A 504 2.75 4.43 -19.10
CA PRO A 504 3.97 4.42 -19.91
C PRO A 504 5.01 3.41 -19.45
N GLN A 505 5.09 3.18 -18.14
CA GLN A 505 5.99 2.19 -17.54
C GLN A 505 5.45 1.73 -16.19
N SER A 506 5.88 0.55 -15.74
CA SER A 506 5.60 0.00 -14.41
C SER A 506 6.48 0.63 -13.33
N PHE A 507 6.43 0.12 -12.11
CA PHE A 507 7.10 0.66 -10.92
C PHE A 507 8.63 0.75 -11.05
N GLY A 508 9.28 -0.28 -11.56
CA GLY A 508 10.73 -0.33 -11.71
C GLY A 508 11.47 -1.05 -10.59
N LYS A 509 10.84 -2.01 -9.92
CA LYS A 509 11.52 -2.84 -8.93
C LYS A 509 12.23 -4.01 -9.62
N GLY A 510 13.55 -4.11 -9.39
CA GLY A 510 14.40 -5.15 -9.96
C GLY A 510 15.13 -6.01 -8.92
N THR A 511 14.64 -6.04 -7.67
CA THR A 511 15.30 -6.69 -6.54
C THR A 511 14.46 -7.80 -5.92
N VAL A 512 15.12 -8.83 -5.38
CA VAL A 512 14.52 -9.96 -4.68
C VAL A 512 14.91 -9.88 -3.22
N GLN A 513 13.91 -9.95 -2.33
CA GLN A 513 14.10 -9.95 -0.88
C GLN A 513 13.83 -11.33 -0.28
N THR A 514 14.45 -11.55 0.87
CA THR A 514 14.11 -12.64 1.79
C THR A 514 14.00 -12.08 3.20
N PHE A 515 13.28 -12.80 4.07
CA PHE A 515 13.30 -12.50 5.49
C PHE A 515 14.43 -13.30 6.16
N VAL A 516 15.24 -12.61 6.93
CA VAL A 516 16.25 -13.18 7.83
C VAL A 516 15.70 -13.02 9.25
N ASP A 517 15.32 -14.12 9.85
CA ASP A 517 14.90 -14.17 11.26
C ASP A 517 16.11 -13.86 12.15
N LEU A 518 16.03 -12.78 12.93
CA LEU A 518 17.11 -12.35 13.81
C LEU A 518 17.28 -13.30 15.01
N ASN A 519 16.23 -14.05 15.39
CA ASN A 519 16.29 -15.04 16.46
C ASN A 519 17.17 -16.24 16.11
N ARG A 520 17.33 -16.54 14.81
CA ARG A 520 18.08 -17.70 14.32
C ARG A 520 19.53 -17.77 14.81
N PHE A 521 20.10 -16.62 15.13
CA PHE A 521 21.50 -16.50 15.57
C PHE A 521 21.63 -16.30 17.08
N LEU A 522 20.51 -16.28 17.81
CA LEU A 522 20.41 -16.00 19.23
C LEU A 522 19.81 -17.21 19.96
N ASN A 523 20.35 -17.60 21.07
CA ASN A 523 19.83 -18.70 21.90
C ASN A 523 18.96 -18.13 23.02
N THR A 524 17.76 -17.61 22.66
CA THR A 524 16.85 -16.95 23.61
C THR A 524 15.41 -17.18 23.17
N GLU A 525 14.48 -17.08 24.11
CA GLU A 525 13.04 -17.12 23.87
C GLU A 525 12.46 -15.75 23.41
N ASP A 526 13.25 -14.67 23.49
CA ASP A 526 12.82 -13.35 23.05
C ASP A 526 12.72 -13.28 21.54
N ASP A 527 11.68 -12.58 21.05
CA ASP A 527 11.51 -12.32 19.63
C ASP A 527 12.11 -10.97 19.24
N PHE A 528 13.15 -10.99 18.41
CA PHE A 528 13.86 -9.80 17.90
C PHE A 528 13.35 -9.33 16.55
N GLY A 529 12.34 -9.98 15.99
CA GLY A 529 11.82 -9.67 14.68
C GLY A 529 12.69 -10.20 13.53
N SER A 530 12.54 -9.60 12.37
CA SER A 530 13.19 -10.06 11.14
C SER A 530 13.72 -8.90 10.32
N LEU A 531 14.78 -9.15 9.55
CA LEU A 531 15.26 -8.25 8.52
C LEU A 531 14.77 -8.73 7.15
N LYS A 532 13.92 -7.96 6.48
CA LYS A 532 13.64 -8.13 5.07
C LYS A 532 14.82 -7.57 4.29
N LEU A 533 15.53 -8.42 3.59
CA LEU A 533 16.85 -8.12 3.04
C LEU A 533 16.89 -8.37 1.54
N THR A 534 17.40 -7.42 0.78
CA THR A 534 17.69 -7.59 -0.64
C THR A 534 18.90 -8.50 -0.82
N ILE A 535 18.68 -9.67 -1.44
CA ILE A 535 19.72 -10.71 -1.62
C ILE A 535 20.09 -10.95 -3.07
N GLN A 536 19.25 -10.54 -4.02
CA GLN A 536 19.46 -10.73 -5.46
C GLN A 536 18.84 -9.58 -6.23
N LYS A 537 19.34 -9.39 -7.46
CA LYS A 537 18.63 -8.66 -8.52
C LYS A 537 18.04 -9.62 -9.52
N PHE A 538 16.92 -9.25 -10.13
CA PHE A 538 16.37 -10.00 -11.24
C PHE A 538 16.44 -9.21 -12.55
N TYR A 539 16.45 -9.96 -13.64
CA TYR A 539 16.61 -9.45 -15.00
C TYR A 539 15.64 -10.17 -15.92
N ARG A 540 15.18 -9.47 -16.93
CA ARG A 540 14.44 -10.06 -18.04
C ARG A 540 15.28 -11.15 -18.73
N ILE A 541 14.64 -12.00 -19.47
CA ILE A 541 15.33 -13.02 -20.28
C ILE A 541 16.22 -12.39 -21.37
N THR A 542 15.94 -11.14 -21.75
CA THR A 542 16.79 -10.30 -22.63
C THR A 542 18.05 -9.77 -21.93
N GLY A 543 18.18 -9.95 -20.63
CA GLY A 543 19.31 -9.50 -19.82
C GLY A 543 19.16 -8.11 -19.20
N GLU A 544 18.15 -7.34 -19.54
CA GLU A 544 17.92 -6.01 -18.97
C GLU A 544 17.27 -6.11 -17.58
N SER A 545 17.71 -5.25 -16.64
CA SER A 545 17.04 -5.11 -15.35
C SER A 545 15.76 -4.28 -15.49
N THR A 546 14.73 -4.58 -14.69
CA THR A 546 13.56 -3.71 -14.50
C THR A 546 13.86 -2.56 -13.54
N GLN A 547 14.96 -2.65 -12.79
CA GLN A 547 15.35 -1.67 -11.77
C GLN A 547 15.29 -0.24 -12.29
N ARG A 548 14.56 0.66 -11.60
CA ARG A 548 14.29 2.06 -11.97
C ARG A 548 13.57 2.29 -13.32
N LYS A 549 13.63 1.35 -14.26
CA LYS A 549 13.03 1.50 -15.60
C LYS A 549 11.63 0.92 -15.70
N GLY A 550 11.37 -0.18 -14.99
CA GLY A 550 10.12 -0.91 -15.14
C GLY A 550 9.98 -1.62 -16.50
N ILE A 551 8.75 -2.01 -16.79
CA ILE A 551 8.33 -2.53 -18.09
C ILE A 551 7.62 -1.40 -18.84
N VAL A 552 8.12 -1.06 -20.03
CA VAL A 552 7.46 -0.09 -20.92
C VAL A 552 6.30 -0.78 -21.60
N SER A 553 5.11 -0.19 -21.52
CA SER A 553 3.92 -0.72 -22.19
C SER A 553 4.06 -0.61 -23.72
N ASP A 554 3.60 -1.64 -24.44
CA ASP A 554 3.53 -1.60 -25.91
C ASP A 554 2.52 -0.56 -26.37
N ILE A 555 1.38 -0.47 -25.66
CA ILE A 555 0.38 0.59 -25.85
C ILE A 555 0.34 1.43 -24.59
N GLN A 556 0.85 2.66 -24.69
CA GLN A 556 0.94 3.57 -23.56
C GLN A 556 -0.33 4.39 -23.39
N MET A 557 -0.95 4.28 -22.23
CA MET A 557 -2.09 5.07 -21.82
C MET A 557 -1.76 5.81 -20.53
N LYS A 558 -1.61 7.13 -20.62
CA LYS A 558 -1.39 7.96 -19.44
C LYS A 558 -2.62 7.96 -18.54
N ASP A 559 -2.40 8.02 -17.23
CA ASP A 559 -3.44 8.08 -16.21
C ASP A 559 -3.15 9.19 -15.17
N LEU A 560 -3.91 9.21 -14.08
CA LEU A 560 -3.74 10.18 -13.00
C LEU A 560 -2.45 9.99 -12.19
N LEU A 561 -1.81 8.83 -12.29
CA LEU A 561 -0.54 8.52 -11.61
C LEU A 561 0.68 8.86 -12.48
N THR A 562 0.51 9.02 -13.78
CA THR A 562 1.61 9.21 -14.74
C THR A 562 2.52 10.39 -14.40
N TYR A 563 1.99 11.41 -13.76
CA TYR A 563 2.74 12.60 -13.33
C TYR A 563 3.04 12.63 -11.83
N ALA A 564 2.58 11.62 -11.07
CA ALA A 564 2.96 11.45 -9.69
C ALA A 564 4.35 10.79 -9.59
N GLU A 565 5.09 11.11 -8.54
CA GLU A 565 6.39 10.48 -8.27
C GLU A 565 6.20 9.05 -7.75
N VAL A 566 5.60 8.18 -8.58
CA VAL A 566 5.42 6.76 -8.29
C VAL A 566 6.46 5.94 -9.01
N GLY A 567 7.16 5.09 -8.28
CA GLY A 567 8.15 4.18 -8.84
C GLY A 567 9.53 4.35 -8.22
N GLU A 568 10.31 3.28 -8.31
CA GLU A 568 11.64 3.17 -7.70
C GLU A 568 12.68 4.15 -8.30
N ARG A 569 12.36 4.72 -9.47
CA ARG A 569 13.20 5.76 -10.11
C ARG A 569 13.31 7.04 -9.32
N TYR A 570 12.34 7.30 -8.44
CA TYR A 570 12.29 8.50 -7.60
C TYR A 570 12.92 8.30 -6.22
N ASP A 571 13.35 7.08 -5.91
CA ASP A 571 13.98 6.76 -4.65
C ASP A 571 15.50 7.01 -4.69
N ASP A 572 15.99 7.82 -3.76
CA ASP A 572 17.41 8.22 -3.69
C ASP A 572 18.34 7.00 -3.49
N TYR A 573 17.90 6.00 -2.71
CA TYR A 573 18.70 4.84 -2.33
C TYR A 573 18.45 3.59 -3.18
N ALA A 574 17.58 3.68 -4.18
CA ALA A 574 17.33 2.56 -5.08
C ALA A 574 18.62 2.13 -5.82
N LEU A 575 18.82 0.82 -5.92
CA LEU A 575 19.97 0.27 -6.65
C LEU A 575 19.99 0.74 -8.10
N ALA A 576 21.19 0.88 -8.65
CA ALA A 576 21.36 1.32 -10.03
C ALA A 576 20.82 0.28 -11.03
N TRP A 577 20.33 0.76 -12.18
CA TRP A 577 20.03 -0.09 -13.32
C TRP A 577 21.32 -0.69 -13.90
N ASP A 578 21.27 -1.97 -14.28
CA ASP A 578 22.33 -2.66 -14.97
C ASP A 578 21.74 -3.73 -15.91
N LYS A 579 22.61 -4.45 -16.61
CA LYS A 579 22.25 -5.55 -17.50
C LYS A 579 23.23 -6.71 -17.38
N ILE A 580 22.76 -7.90 -17.74
CA ILE A 580 23.53 -9.13 -17.84
C ILE A 580 23.34 -9.73 -19.24
N PRO A 581 24.10 -10.76 -19.65
CA PRO A 581 23.85 -11.44 -20.91
C PRO A 581 22.44 -12.00 -21.01
N ALA A 582 21.83 -11.89 -22.20
CA ALA A 582 20.53 -12.50 -22.47
C ALA A 582 20.60 -14.02 -22.36
N THR A 583 19.53 -14.65 -21.92
CA THR A 583 19.39 -16.11 -22.02
C THR A 583 18.89 -16.51 -23.41
N ASN A 584 19.09 -17.78 -23.77
CA ASN A 584 18.58 -18.28 -25.04
C ASN A 584 17.07 -18.53 -24.95
N PHE A 585 16.29 -17.89 -25.82
CA PHE A 585 14.85 -18.08 -25.95
C PHE A 585 14.39 -17.78 -27.38
N GLN A 586 13.21 -18.26 -27.76
CA GLN A 586 12.66 -18.05 -29.10
C GLN A 586 11.33 -17.28 -29.00
N LYS A 587 11.25 -16.16 -29.73
CA LYS A 587 10.00 -15.38 -29.84
C LYS A 587 8.93 -16.17 -30.58
N VAL A 588 7.71 -16.02 -30.13
CA VAL A 588 6.54 -16.74 -30.71
C VAL A 588 5.72 -15.86 -31.68
N ASN A 589 5.89 -14.53 -31.64
CA ASN A 589 5.31 -13.54 -32.58
C ASN A 589 3.82 -13.77 -32.91
N TYR A 590 2.97 -13.87 -31.89
CA TYR A 590 1.54 -14.15 -32.06
C TYR A 590 0.77 -13.05 -32.80
N PHE A 591 1.30 -11.82 -32.89
CA PHE A 591 0.59 -10.66 -33.45
C PHE A 591 1.56 -9.59 -33.96
N ASN A 592 1.03 -8.68 -34.76
CA ASN A 592 1.79 -7.52 -35.27
C ASN A 592 1.64 -6.33 -34.30
N ILE A 593 2.68 -6.10 -33.47
CA ILE A 593 2.72 -5.07 -32.45
C ILE A 593 2.46 -3.68 -33.05
N GLN A 594 3.16 -3.31 -34.15
CA GLN A 594 3.08 -1.99 -34.77
C GLN A 594 1.67 -1.69 -35.30
N ALA A 595 1.00 -2.71 -35.87
CA ALA A 595 -0.36 -2.54 -36.37
C ALA A 595 -1.36 -2.31 -35.25
N LEU A 596 -1.22 -3.02 -34.10
CA LEU A 596 -2.06 -2.85 -32.94
C LEU A 596 -1.83 -1.51 -32.25
N GLU A 597 -0.57 -1.11 -32.08
CA GLU A 597 -0.17 0.18 -31.53
C GLU A 597 -0.75 1.34 -32.34
N LYS A 598 -0.61 1.30 -33.67
CA LYS A 598 -1.16 2.32 -34.58
C LYS A 598 -2.68 2.43 -34.44
N ALA A 599 -3.39 1.28 -34.50
CA ALA A 599 -4.84 1.26 -34.39
C ALA A 599 -5.32 1.81 -33.04
N SER A 600 -4.66 1.45 -31.94
CA SER A 600 -4.97 1.96 -30.60
C SER A 600 -4.70 3.46 -30.48
N THR A 601 -3.56 3.95 -30.97
CA THR A 601 -3.21 5.37 -30.96
C THR A 601 -4.26 6.21 -31.70
N GLU A 602 -4.72 5.75 -32.87
CA GLU A 602 -5.76 6.42 -33.64
C GLU A 602 -7.12 6.45 -32.90
N ARG A 603 -7.48 5.37 -32.19
CA ARG A 603 -8.71 5.32 -31.36
C ARG A 603 -8.63 6.26 -30.16
N LEU A 604 -7.53 6.20 -29.43
CA LEU A 604 -7.29 7.03 -28.24
C LEU A 604 -7.24 8.53 -28.58
N ALA A 605 -6.64 8.90 -29.72
CA ALA A 605 -6.61 10.29 -30.19
C ALA A 605 -8.03 10.83 -30.45
N LYS A 606 -8.97 10.00 -30.90
CA LYS A 606 -10.38 10.36 -31.18
C LYS A 606 -11.28 10.20 -29.95
N ASN A 607 -10.83 9.59 -28.87
CA ASN A 607 -11.63 9.34 -27.68
C ASN A 607 -11.67 10.59 -26.78
N SER A 608 -12.77 11.34 -26.84
CA SER A 608 -12.93 12.59 -26.07
C SER A 608 -12.83 12.38 -24.53
N LYS A 609 -13.19 11.20 -24.04
CA LYS A 609 -13.07 10.87 -22.59
C LYS A 609 -11.63 10.62 -22.19
N TYR A 610 -10.87 9.97 -23.06
CA TYR A 610 -9.43 9.81 -22.83
C TYR A 610 -8.71 11.16 -22.89
N GLN A 611 -9.05 12.05 -23.83
CA GLN A 611 -8.49 13.41 -23.87
C GLN A 611 -8.82 14.19 -22.59
N LEU A 612 -10.04 14.08 -22.09
CA LEU A 612 -10.44 14.70 -20.83
C LEU A 612 -9.68 14.12 -19.61
N LEU A 613 -9.36 12.82 -19.64
CA LEU A 613 -8.55 12.18 -18.62
C LEU A 613 -7.10 12.70 -18.63
N LEU A 614 -6.53 12.93 -19.83
CA LEU A 614 -5.20 13.54 -19.95
C LEU A 614 -5.17 14.96 -19.38
N GLU A 615 -6.20 15.76 -19.65
CA GLU A 615 -6.32 17.10 -19.04
C GLU A 615 -6.43 17.01 -17.51
N ALA A 616 -7.18 16.03 -16.99
CA ALA A 616 -7.28 15.81 -15.54
C ALA A 616 -5.92 15.41 -14.91
N ALA A 617 -5.16 14.55 -15.59
CA ALA A 617 -3.83 14.16 -15.17
C ALA A 617 -2.85 15.34 -15.14
N GLN A 618 -2.84 16.17 -16.18
CA GLN A 618 -2.02 17.40 -16.24
C GLN A 618 -2.44 18.43 -15.17
N TRP A 619 -3.73 18.53 -14.89
CA TRP A 619 -4.21 19.39 -13.82
C TRP A 619 -3.78 18.89 -12.45
N ARG A 620 -3.81 17.57 -12.22
CA ARG A 620 -3.31 16.94 -11.01
C ARG A 620 -1.82 17.24 -10.81
N GLU A 621 -1.00 17.11 -11.85
CA GLU A 621 0.43 17.46 -11.83
C GLU A 621 0.66 18.89 -11.35
N LYS A 622 -0.15 19.85 -11.83
CA LYS A 622 -0.05 21.25 -11.38
C LYS A 622 -0.35 21.42 -9.90
N LEU A 623 -1.35 20.68 -9.38
CA LEU A 623 -1.69 20.71 -7.95
C LEU A 623 -0.58 20.08 -7.09
N ASP A 624 0.00 18.98 -7.54
CA ASP A 624 1.06 18.28 -6.80
C ASP A 624 2.37 19.09 -6.76
N LYS A 625 2.57 20.02 -7.71
CA LYS A 625 3.70 20.98 -7.75
C LYS A 625 3.44 22.28 -7.01
N GLU A 626 2.30 22.46 -6.37
CA GLU A 626 2.04 23.65 -5.55
C GLU A 626 2.87 23.63 -4.27
N GLU A 627 3.84 24.51 -4.17
CA GLU A 627 4.76 24.60 -3.02
C GLU A 627 4.11 25.27 -1.81
N THR A 628 3.12 26.13 -2.01
CA THR A 628 2.49 26.94 -0.95
C THR A 628 0.98 27.04 -1.13
N ILE A 629 0.26 27.23 -0.02
CA ILE A 629 -1.18 27.51 -0.05
C ILE A 629 -1.51 28.74 0.80
N THR A 630 -2.46 29.57 0.34
CA THR A 630 -2.94 30.73 1.08
C THR A 630 -3.72 30.34 2.33
N LEU A 631 -3.54 31.08 3.40
CA LEU A 631 -4.30 30.95 4.65
C LEU A 631 -5.34 32.08 4.84
N ASN A 632 -5.44 33.01 3.89
CA ASN A 632 -6.48 34.02 3.86
C ASN A 632 -7.80 33.39 3.37
N ILE A 633 -8.87 33.46 4.15
CA ILE A 633 -10.14 32.78 3.87
C ILE A 633 -10.77 33.20 2.51
N ASN A 634 -10.67 34.48 2.15
CA ASN A 634 -11.23 34.96 0.90
C ASN A 634 -10.47 34.41 -0.31
N LYS A 635 -9.14 34.44 -0.27
CA LYS A 635 -8.27 33.88 -1.30
C LYS A 635 -8.40 32.34 -1.36
N PHE A 636 -8.54 31.68 -0.21
CA PHE A 636 -8.74 30.24 -0.11
C PHE A 636 -10.08 29.82 -0.70
N ASN A 637 -11.14 30.56 -0.43
CA ASN A 637 -12.48 30.29 -1.02
C ASN A 637 -12.46 30.49 -2.52
N GLU A 638 -11.78 31.50 -3.05
CA GLU A 638 -11.65 31.70 -4.50
C GLU A 638 -10.85 30.58 -5.15
N LEU A 639 -9.72 30.17 -4.52
CA LEU A 639 -8.92 29.02 -4.98
C LEU A 639 -9.74 27.73 -5.01
N THR A 640 -10.48 27.45 -3.94
CA THR A 640 -11.32 26.25 -3.86
C THR A 640 -12.46 26.27 -4.85
N LYS A 641 -13.07 27.44 -5.11
CA LYS A 641 -14.07 27.61 -6.15
C LYS A 641 -13.52 27.31 -7.55
N GLN A 642 -12.32 27.82 -7.86
CA GLN A 642 -11.63 27.51 -9.12
C GLN A 642 -11.31 26.01 -9.24
N ARG A 643 -10.81 25.38 -8.18
CA ARG A 643 -10.56 23.94 -8.14
C ARG A 643 -11.83 23.12 -8.32
N LYS A 644 -12.95 23.51 -7.68
CA LYS A 644 -14.25 22.88 -7.85
C LYS A 644 -14.75 22.98 -9.30
N ALA A 645 -14.58 24.12 -9.95
CA ALA A 645 -14.96 24.29 -11.35
C ALA A 645 -14.18 23.33 -12.28
N GLN A 646 -12.87 23.11 -12.01
CA GLN A 646 -12.08 22.13 -12.75
C GLN A 646 -12.55 20.69 -12.44
N ILE A 647 -12.79 20.35 -11.17
CA ILE A 647 -13.31 19.03 -10.78
C ILE A 647 -14.67 18.78 -11.46
N GLU A 648 -15.53 19.79 -11.55
CA GLU A 648 -16.83 19.65 -12.22
C GLU A 648 -16.68 19.29 -13.71
N LYS A 649 -15.72 19.92 -14.40
CA LYS A 649 -15.35 19.56 -15.78
C LYS A 649 -15.03 18.06 -15.91
N PHE A 650 -14.31 17.51 -14.92
CA PHE A 650 -13.87 16.11 -14.91
C PHE A 650 -14.93 15.12 -14.38
N LYS A 651 -16.00 15.60 -13.74
CA LYS A 651 -17.10 14.73 -13.23
C LYS A 651 -17.74 13.85 -14.32
N SER A 652 -17.67 14.27 -15.57
CA SER A 652 -18.18 13.48 -16.68
C SER A 652 -17.40 12.17 -16.90
N LEU A 653 -16.15 12.06 -16.40
CA LEU A 653 -15.39 10.82 -16.36
C LEU A 653 -16.03 9.79 -15.41
N ASN A 654 -16.60 10.25 -14.28
CA ASN A 654 -17.30 9.39 -13.33
C ASN A 654 -18.64 8.85 -13.87
N LYS A 655 -19.19 9.49 -14.92
CA LYS A 655 -20.43 9.08 -15.60
C LYS A 655 -20.15 8.31 -16.89
N PHE A 656 -18.87 8.07 -17.21
CA PHE A 656 -18.49 7.28 -18.38
C PHE A 656 -19.04 5.86 -18.26
N ASP A 657 -19.53 5.34 -19.36
CA ASP A 657 -19.88 3.92 -19.54
C ASP A 657 -19.18 3.45 -20.81
N ASN A 658 -18.36 2.43 -20.68
CA ASN A 658 -17.57 1.87 -21.78
C ASN A 658 -18.39 1.00 -22.75
N GLY A 659 -19.68 0.81 -22.48
CA GLY A 659 -20.59 0.02 -23.32
C GLY A 659 -20.36 -1.50 -23.26
N LEU A 660 -19.43 -1.98 -22.44
CA LEU A 660 -19.16 -3.39 -22.30
C LEU A 660 -20.24 -4.09 -21.45
N GLN A 661 -20.56 -5.32 -21.82
CA GLN A 661 -21.51 -6.15 -21.08
C GLN A 661 -20.74 -7.12 -20.18
N PHE A 662 -21.10 -7.16 -18.90
CA PHE A 662 -20.44 -8.01 -17.89
C PHE A 662 -21.40 -9.12 -17.46
N THR A 663 -20.96 -10.38 -17.56
CA THR A 663 -21.77 -11.55 -17.20
C THR A 663 -21.08 -12.32 -16.09
N MET A 664 -21.75 -12.41 -14.94
CA MET A 664 -21.33 -13.23 -13.79
C MET A 664 -21.58 -14.72 -14.06
N TYR A 665 -20.83 -15.59 -13.41
CA TYR A 665 -21.04 -17.04 -13.50
C TYR A 665 -22.31 -17.47 -12.75
N PRO A 666 -23.00 -18.54 -13.20
CA PRO A 666 -24.25 -18.99 -12.56
C PRO A 666 -24.13 -19.26 -11.07
N ASN A 667 -23.03 -19.85 -10.62
CA ASN A 667 -22.77 -20.12 -9.20
C ASN A 667 -22.57 -18.83 -8.37
N GLU A 668 -22.00 -17.79 -8.95
CA GLU A 668 -21.84 -16.49 -8.32
C GLU A 668 -23.17 -15.74 -8.23
N VAL A 669 -24.01 -15.83 -9.26
CA VAL A 669 -25.39 -15.31 -9.23
C VAL A 669 -26.22 -16.00 -8.13
N GLU A 670 -26.05 -17.32 -7.95
CA GLU A 670 -26.70 -18.04 -6.84
C GLU A 670 -26.14 -17.64 -5.47
N ARG A 671 -24.84 -17.32 -5.39
CA ARG A 671 -24.23 -16.78 -4.18
C ARG A 671 -24.78 -15.40 -3.84
N GLU A 672 -24.94 -14.51 -4.83
CA GLU A 672 -25.50 -13.16 -4.62
C GLU A 672 -26.90 -13.19 -4.00
N LYS A 673 -27.71 -14.21 -4.31
CA LYS A 673 -29.05 -14.35 -3.71
C LYS A 673 -29.01 -14.68 -2.21
N LYS A 674 -27.91 -15.25 -1.73
CA LYS A 674 -27.74 -15.71 -0.34
C LYS A 674 -26.81 -14.85 0.49
N ASP A 675 -26.01 -13.99 -0.18
CA ASP A 675 -24.91 -13.22 0.38
C ASP A 675 -24.99 -11.76 -0.09
N GLU A 676 -25.69 -10.93 0.67
CA GLU A 676 -25.90 -9.50 0.37
C GLU A 676 -24.57 -8.72 0.31
N ALA A 677 -23.57 -9.08 1.13
CA ALA A 677 -22.28 -8.41 1.10
C ALA A 677 -21.50 -8.77 -0.17
N PHE A 678 -21.52 -10.03 -0.61
CA PHE A 678 -20.94 -10.47 -1.88
C PHE A 678 -21.61 -9.75 -3.05
N LYS A 679 -22.96 -9.70 -3.07
CA LYS A 679 -23.74 -8.99 -4.08
C LYS A 679 -23.32 -7.53 -4.19
N LYS A 680 -23.26 -6.80 -3.06
CA LYS A 680 -22.86 -5.39 -3.03
C LYS A 680 -21.42 -5.18 -3.53
N LYS A 681 -20.49 -6.08 -3.16
CA LYS A 681 -19.11 -6.05 -3.69
C LYS A 681 -19.07 -6.28 -5.19
N SER A 682 -19.81 -7.27 -5.70
CA SER A 682 -19.91 -7.57 -7.13
C SER A 682 -20.51 -6.41 -7.93
N GLU A 683 -21.58 -5.79 -7.43
CA GLU A 683 -22.20 -4.62 -8.06
C GLU A 683 -21.22 -3.43 -8.15
N ILE A 684 -20.46 -3.16 -7.08
CA ILE A 684 -19.44 -2.11 -7.07
C ILE A 684 -18.33 -2.43 -8.07
N TRP A 685 -17.86 -3.67 -8.11
CA TRP A 685 -16.83 -4.10 -9.03
C TRP A 685 -17.25 -3.94 -10.49
N VAL A 686 -18.42 -4.48 -10.88
CA VAL A 686 -18.97 -4.34 -12.23
C VAL A 686 -19.19 -2.86 -12.58
N LYS A 687 -19.68 -2.04 -11.65
CA LYS A 687 -19.84 -0.62 -11.83
C LYS A 687 -18.51 0.09 -12.13
N ASN A 688 -17.42 -0.32 -11.46
CA ASN A 688 -16.09 0.23 -11.71
C ASN A 688 -15.55 -0.22 -13.07
N LEU A 689 -15.72 -1.50 -13.43
CA LEU A 689 -15.33 -2.02 -14.74
C LEU A 689 -16.06 -1.30 -15.89
N LYS A 690 -17.35 -0.95 -15.74
CA LYS A 690 -18.11 -0.17 -16.73
C LYS A 690 -17.56 1.23 -16.96
N LYS A 691 -16.82 1.78 -16.01
CA LYS A 691 -16.22 3.11 -16.11
C LYS A 691 -14.75 3.09 -16.54
N ASP A 692 -14.21 1.92 -16.78
CA ASP A 692 -12.79 1.74 -17.04
C ASP A 692 -12.48 1.97 -18.53
N LEU A 693 -11.85 3.11 -18.84
CA LEU A 693 -11.37 3.48 -20.17
C LEU A 693 -10.23 2.58 -20.65
N TYR A 694 -9.38 2.14 -19.74
CA TYR A 694 -8.24 1.27 -20.07
C TYR A 694 -8.72 -0.13 -20.44
N LEU A 695 -9.71 -0.64 -19.68
CA LEU A 695 -10.35 -1.90 -20.01
C LEU A 695 -11.05 -1.85 -21.38
N GLN A 696 -11.72 -0.73 -21.71
CA GLN A 696 -12.32 -0.55 -23.03
C GLN A 696 -11.28 -0.70 -24.12
N GLU A 697 -10.12 -0.03 -23.98
CA GLU A 697 -9.08 -0.11 -25.01
C GLU A 697 -8.41 -1.49 -25.03
N ALA A 698 -8.19 -2.12 -23.88
CA ALA A 698 -7.69 -3.49 -23.82
C ALA A 698 -8.62 -4.48 -24.55
N MET A 699 -9.95 -4.28 -24.42
CA MET A 699 -10.95 -5.07 -25.16
C MET A 699 -10.93 -4.81 -26.66
N ASN A 700 -10.69 -3.56 -27.11
CA ASN A 700 -10.50 -3.24 -28.52
C ASN A 700 -9.24 -3.92 -29.07
N VAL A 701 -8.14 -3.83 -28.35
CA VAL A 701 -6.86 -4.44 -28.76
C VAL A 701 -6.97 -5.96 -28.87
N ILE A 702 -7.61 -6.62 -27.90
CA ILE A 702 -7.77 -8.09 -27.97
C ILE A 702 -8.71 -8.51 -29.09
N ALA A 703 -9.72 -7.69 -29.41
CA ALA A 703 -10.58 -7.92 -30.55
C ALA A 703 -9.83 -7.80 -31.89
N ASP A 704 -8.92 -6.81 -32.00
CA ASP A 704 -8.06 -6.65 -33.19
C ASP A 704 -7.08 -7.84 -33.34
N MET A 705 -6.59 -8.41 -32.24
CA MET A 705 -5.73 -9.61 -32.25
C MET A 705 -6.47 -10.82 -32.79
N ALA A 706 -7.73 -11.00 -32.37
CA ALA A 706 -8.54 -12.17 -32.73
C ALA A 706 -9.00 -12.18 -34.22
N VAL A 707 -9.00 -11.02 -34.90
CA VAL A 707 -9.37 -10.95 -36.33
C VAL A 707 -8.23 -11.39 -37.25
N LYS A 708 -6.98 -11.41 -36.78
CA LYS A 708 -5.77 -11.65 -37.59
C LYS A 708 -5.13 -13.03 -37.35
N SER A 709 -5.67 -13.84 -36.44
CA SER A 709 -5.28 -15.22 -36.21
C SER A 709 -6.21 -16.16 -37.00
#